data_693cc6f38d2cf8dcbf450d0636d6e66c
#
_entry.id   693cc6f38d2cf8dcbf450d0636d6e66c
#
_cell.length_a   1.000
_cell.length_b   1.000
_cell.length_c   1.000
_cell.angle_alpha   90.00
_cell.angle_beta   90.00
_cell.angle_gamma   90.00
#
_symmetry.space_group_name_H-M   'P 1'
#
loop_
_entity.id
_entity.type
_entity.pdbx_description
1 polymer ?
#
loop_
_entity_poly.entity_id
_entity_poly.type
_entity_poly.pdbx_seq_one_letter_code
_entity_poly.pdbx_strand_id
1 'polypeptide(L)'
;MLVGVSLAEPVAIVSSTVLILIILIFLLELKLTRTIRSVGEQLQSNESQLSGYHDYNNYLQGKDRATGLRKLDSVFSSLHFVGRYQLFLRKRHRALVADYSKRADSQKTFLERFVHEYSMREVERSKDFFGTRPFDKNQLEAIVKKETYNLVLASAGSGKTRTLTARVAYTVKRGANQHDILALAYTKSAEEEMRNRLKEEYGIGDANVRTFHSLGREIAKLSPNFRTGVADNQQQPEIIRQSCDRLRSDRLFARQLLGFALELQTNEVEEKEFASREKYYDFLRYQKHTTLSGKHVKSVGERDIANFLFLNQVKFEYEAPATWADRNVGYRMYQPDFFLPEYGIWIEHWAIDRQGNVPAWFSTNQSVNPSIKYGRGMQWKRYQFQKHRRRLIQTYNYQWAEDTLIPELTQQLKENHVQLRELTTEEILDKVQMLIPRRDTLNELMFSFISKAKTNGLTMVDVTARLRQGNWSRKQRVFASLMIRIWQQYESILRENDMIDFNDMINYALQVAKSSSGKLNKYSHILIDEYQDITDPQLELIQSLLSASAGSTLFCVGDDRQNIFSFAGSNIYNILQFENRFPYAEQTVLSTNYRCPKNIVEASNFIANLNKCKVEKNVVPASKIQQPIHLFQKPGNDETLYDDWQHEKAKQLVTDLIRQKKSNEEVMVLSRFNRPLRRLELEFPQNETLGLRFLSIHRAKGTEADYVLLLSCISGKNGFPSEILDKRVLDIVQNTREDGSGKLEEERRLFYVALTRCKNQLYLFTSSTQRSQFIWETQQYLSPLTEPKHTVVPA
;
A
#
# COMPACT_ATOMS: atom_id res chain seq x y z
N MET A 1 -58.43 -16.62 77.45
CA MET A 1 -56.96 -16.55 77.09
C MET A 1 -56.81 -15.48 76.05
N LEU A 2 -56.44 -14.30 76.43
CA LEU A 2 -56.13 -13.17 75.58
C LEU A 2 -54.68 -13.24 75.17
N VAL A 3 -54.40 -13.43 73.87
CA VAL A 3 -53.07 -13.34 73.26
C VAL A 3 -52.75 -11.84 73.06
N GLY A 4 -51.90 -11.30 73.94
CA GLY A 4 -51.37 -9.97 73.79
C GLY A 4 -50.31 -9.94 72.65
N VAL A 5 -50.65 -9.43 71.49
CA VAL A 5 -49.70 -9.15 70.44
C VAL A 5 -48.98 -7.86 70.81
N SER A 6 -47.70 -7.96 71.15
CA SER A 6 -46.81 -6.84 71.46
C SER A 6 -46.65 -5.96 70.23
N LEU A 7 -47.22 -4.75 70.25
CA LEU A 7 -47.06 -3.68 69.25
C LEU A 7 -45.71 -2.97 69.29
N ALA A 8 -44.77 -3.46 70.14
CA ALA A 8 -43.47 -2.82 70.29
C ALA A 8 -42.42 -3.12 69.21
N GLU A 9 -42.45 -4.29 68.56
CA GLU A 9 -41.50 -4.69 67.53
C GLU A 9 -41.62 -3.89 66.22
N PRO A 10 -42.79 -3.61 65.65
CA PRO A 10 -42.90 -2.84 64.40
C PRO A 10 -42.46 -1.38 64.53
N VAL A 11 -42.63 -0.75 65.73
CA VAL A 11 -42.21 0.63 65.98
C VAL A 11 -40.67 0.75 66.09
N ALA A 12 -40.00 -0.22 66.65
CA ALA A 12 -38.53 -0.25 66.74
C ALA A 12 -37.89 -0.48 65.35
N ILE A 13 -38.44 -1.32 64.49
CA ILE A 13 -37.99 -1.59 63.13
C ILE A 13 -38.18 -0.35 62.26
N VAL A 14 -39.32 0.34 62.34
CA VAL A 14 -39.61 1.58 61.61
C VAL A 14 -38.66 2.72 62.04
N SER A 15 -38.39 2.83 63.38
CA SER A 15 -37.44 3.84 63.87
C SER A 15 -35.97 3.60 63.44
N SER A 16 -35.52 2.34 63.39
CA SER A 16 -34.17 2.00 62.92
C SER A 16 -34.03 2.20 61.42
N THR A 17 -35.02 1.85 60.58
CA THR A 17 -34.99 2.12 59.14
C THR A 17 -35.01 3.61 58.81
N VAL A 18 -35.76 4.43 59.53
CA VAL A 18 -35.76 5.90 59.35
C VAL A 18 -34.39 6.48 59.75
N LEU A 19 -33.77 6.00 60.88
CA LEU A 19 -32.44 6.45 61.29
C LEU A 19 -31.36 6.08 60.25
N ILE A 20 -31.42 4.86 59.67
CA ILE A 20 -30.51 4.44 58.62
C ILE A 20 -30.70 5.32 57.39
N LEU A 21 -31.93 5.62 56.98
CA LEU A 21 -32.20 6.52 55.86
C LEU A 21 -31.66 7.93 56.06
N ILE A 22 -31.82 8.50 57.27
CA ILE A 22 -31.25 9.80 57.64
C ILE A 22 -29.74 9.78 57.56
N ILE A 23 -29.09 8.73 58.05
CA ILE A 23 -27.62 8.57 57.95
C ILE A 23 -27.17 8.49 56.50
N LEU A 24 -27.88 7.70 55.64
CA LEU A 24 -27.56 7.57 54.24
C LEU A 24 -27.72 8.88 53.47
N ILE A 25 -28.78 9.66 53.75
CA ILE A 25 -29.00 11.00 53.19
C ILE A 25 -27.87 11.95 53.62
N PHE A 26 -27.48 11.92 54.90
CA PHE A 26 -26.37 12.74 55.43
C PHE A 26 -25.02 12.37 54.80
N LEU A 27 -24.74 11.08 54.68
CA LEU A 27 -23.54 10.60 53.98
C LEU A 27 -23.51 11.00 52.50
N LEU A 28 -24.67 10.94 51.82
CA LEU A 28 -24.83 11.39 50.45
C LEU A 28 -24.56 12.90 50.29
N GLU A 29 -25.15 13.72 51.19
CA GLU A 29 -24.92 15.18 51.23
C GLU A 29 -23.46 15.51 51.46
N LEU A 30 -22.77 14.82 52.36
CA LEU A 30 -21.33 14.98 52.56
C LEU A 30 -20.52 14.62 51.35
N LYS A 31 -20.85 13.52 50.66
CA LYS A 31 -20.20 13.10 49.42
C LYS A 31 -20.41 14.11 48.30
N LEU A 32 -21.65 14.60 48.10
CA LEU A 32 -21.98 15.61 47.10
C LEU A 32 -21.23 16.92 47.38
N THR A 33 -21.19 17.37 48.67
CA THR A 33 -20.47 18.58 49.06
C THR A 33 -18.97 18.47 48.81
N ARG A 34 -18.34 17.34 49.11
CA ARG A 34 -16.93 17.06 48.80
C ARG A 34 -16.67 17.07 47.28
N THR A 35 -17.56 16.46 46.49
CA THR A 35 -17.44 16.44 45.01
C THR A 35 -17.56 17.86 44.45
N ILE A 36 -18.51 18.68 44.92
CA ILE A 36 -18.67 20.08 44.49
C ILE A 36 -17.40 20.89 44.79
N ARG A 37 -16.82 20.70 45.99
CA ARG A 37 -15.58 21.39 46.37
C ARG A 37 -14.41 20.97 45.46
N SER A 38 -14.24 19.68 45.23
CA SER A 38 -13.19 19.17 44.33
C SER A 38 -13.33 19.69 42.90
N VAL A 39 -14.56 19.80 42.36
CA VAL A 39 -14.86 20.39 41.08
C VAL A 39 -14.42 21.85 41.02
N GLY A 40 -14.73 22.63 42.07
CA GLY A 40 -14.31 24.04 42.17
C GLY A 40 -12.79 24.18 42.16
N GLU A 41 -12.07 23.37 42.91
CA GLU A 41 -10.61 23.38 42.98
C GLU A 41 -9.99 23.02 41.59
N GLN A 42 -10.53 22.00 40.89
CA GLN A 42 -10.09 21.60 39.56
C GLN A 42 -10.32 22.72 38.53
N LEU A 43 -11.49 23.38 38.53
CA LEU A 43 -11.81 24.48 37.63
C LEU A 43 -10.87 25.68 37.87
N GLN A 44 -10.62 26.02 39.13
CA GLN A 44 -9.73 27.12 39.49
C GLN A 44 -8.29 26.86 39.11
N SER A 45 -7.82 25.61 39.30
CA SER A 45 -6.48 25.15 38.84
C SER A 45 -6.34 25.26 37.33
N ASN A 46 -7.35 24.84 36.58
CA ASN A 46 -7.34 24.91 35.11
C ASN A 46 -7.40 26.38 34.62
N GLU A 47 -8.23 27.23 35.23
CA GLU A 47 -8.27 28.67 34.93
C GLU A 47 -6.93 29.35 35.17
N SER A 48 -6.26 29.09 36.29
CA SER A 48 -4.94 29.61 36.56
C SER A 48 -3.91 29.21 35.49
N GLN A 49 -3.98 27.96 35.01
CA GLN A 49 -3.10 27.49 33.92
C GLN A 49 -3.42 28.16 32.57
N LEU A 50 -4.69 28.50 32.32
CA LEU A 50 -5.14 29.11 31.06
C LEU A 50 -5.02 30.63 31.04
N SER A 51 -4.89 31.27 32.19
CA SER A 51 -4.90 32.74 32.32
C SER A 51 -3.86 33.46 31.45
N GLY A 52 -2.66 32.86 31.27
CA GLY A 52 -1.60 33.43 30.43
C GLY A 52 -1.81 33.29 28.92
N TYR A 53 -2.92 32.71 28.49
CA TYR A 53 -3.22 32.47 27.08
C TYR A 53 -4.46 33.20 26.55
N HIS A 54 -5.23 33.87 27.41
CA HIS A 54 -6.48 34.55 27.01
C HIS A 54 -6.29 35.73 26.07
N ASP A 55 -5.12 36.36 26.06
CA ASP A 55 -4.75 37.41 25.11
C ASP A 55 -4.23 36.90 23.77
N TYR A 56 -4.00 35.57 23.66
CA TYR A 56 -3.43 34.92 22.50
C TYR A 56 -2.03 35.44 22.09
N ASN A 57 -1.24 35.93 23.04
CA ASN A 57 0.15 36.32 22.79
C ASN A 57 1.06 35.08 22.81
N ASN A 58 0.74 34.10 23.65
CA ASN A 58 1.45 32.84 23.75
C ASN A 58 0.64 31.68 23.11
N TYR A 59 1.33 30.71 22.54
CA TYR A 59 0.69 29.52 21.96
C TYR A 59 0.53 28.42 22.99
N LEU A 60 -0.70 27.93 23.17
CA LEU A 60 -0.99 26.78 24.04
C LEU A 60 -0.87 25.49 23.25
N GLN A 61 0.13 24.67 23.60
CA GLN A 61 0.46 23.44 22.88
C GLN A 61 -0.65 22.37 23.00
N GLY A 62 -0.77 21.50 22.00
CA GLY A 62 -1.79 20.45 21.93
C GLY A 62 -1.78 19.50 23.13
N LYS A 63 -0.59 19.17 23.69
CA LYS A 63 -0.45 18.40 24.92
C LYS A 63 -1.13 19.06 26.10
N ASP A 64 -0.97 20.37 26.25
CA ASP A 64 -1.55 21.15 27.37
C ASP A 64 -3.05 21.33 27.17
N ARG A 65 -3.50 21.58 25.92
CA ARG A 65 -4.93 21.60 25.57
C ARG A 65 -5.62 20.28 25.86
N ALA A 66 -5.03 19.16 25.42
CA ALA A 66 -5.56 17.82 25.68
C ALA A 66 -5.61 17.50 27.20
N THR A 67 -4.63 17.98 27.95
CA THR A 67 -4.62 17.82 29.41
C THR A 67 -5.73 18.66 30.07
N GLY A 68 -5.94 19.88 29.61
CA GLY A 68 -7.04 20.73 30.06
C GLY A 68 -8.40 20.13 29.75
N LEU A 69 -8.60 19.62 28.53
CA LEU A 69 -9.86 18.96 28.13
C LEU A 69 -10.14 17.69 28.96
N ARG A 70 -9.15 16.83 29.21
CA ARG A 70 -9.32 15.65 30.08
C ARG A 70 -9.70 16.00 31.51
N LYS A 71 -9.12 17.10 32.06
CA LYS A 71 -9.54 17.60 33.38
C LYS A 71 -11.00 18.03 33.35
N LEU A 72 -11.45 18.72 32.28
CA LEU A 72 -12.85 19.15 32.13
C LEU A 72 -13.79 17.98 31.95
N ASP A 73 -13.41 16.90 31.26
CA ASP A 73 -14.23 15.66 31.14
C ASP A 73 -14.47 15.03 32.52
N SER A 74 -13.45 15.05 33.41
CA SER A 74 -13.61 14.63 34.80
C SER A 74 -14.56 15.53 35.57
N VAL A 75 -14.45 16.86 35.35
CA VAL A 75 -15.36 17.86 35.94
C VAL A 75 -16.79 17.66 35.46
N PHE A 76 -17.03 17.49 34.18
CA PHE A 76 -18.36 17.21 33.62
C PHE A 76 -18.96 15.93 34.15
N SER A 77 -18.17 14.86 34.27
CA SER A 77 -18.62 13.59 34.84
C SER A 77 -19.04 13.77 36.31
N SER A 78 -18.29 14.55 37.08
CA SER A 78 -18.59 14.87 38.49
C SER A 78 -19.83 15.75 38.61
N LEU A 79 -19.99 16.77 37.75
CA LEU A 79 -21.19 17.64 37.71
C LEU A 79 -22.43 16.83 37.30
N HIS A 80 -22.32 15.94 36.35
CA HIS A 80 -23.41 15.03 35.95
C HIS A 80 -23.84 14.11 37.11
N PHE A 81 -22.87 13.52 37.84
CA PHE A 81 -23.16 12.76 39.04
C PHE A 81 -23.92 13.59 40.10
N VAL A 82 -23.42 14.78 40.42
CA VAL A 82 -24.07 15.68 41.37
C VAL A 82 -25.47 16.09 40.87
N GLY A 83 -25.64 16.33 39.57
CA GLY A 83 -26.89 16.71 38.94
C GLY A 83 -28.00 15.67 39.12
N ARG A 84 -27.69 14.38 39.16
CA ARG A 84 -28.66 13.29 39.43
C ARG A 84 -29.31 13.36 40.82
N TYR A 85 -28.63 14.01 41.75
CA TYR A 85 -29.06 14.13 43.14
C TYR A 85 -29.43 15.56 43.54
N GLN A 86 -29.86 16.40 42.58
CA GLN A 86 -30.20 17.82 42.82
C GLN A 86 -31.24 18.05 43.95
N LEU A 87 -32.18 17.13 44.15
CA LEU A 87 -33.18 17.22 45.21
C LEU A 87 -32.56 17.20 46.59
N PHE A 88 -31.40 16.57 46.77
CA PHE A 88 -30.69 16.47 48.06
C PHE A 88 -29.71 17.63 48.29
N LEU A 89 -29.59 18.55 47.33
CA LEU A 89 -28.66 19.69 47.47
C LEU A 89 -29.38 20.92 48.05
N ARG A 90 -28.66 21.60 48.97
CA ARG A 90 -29.09 22.95 49.46
C ARG A 90 -29.12 23.94 48.32
N LYS A 91 -29.95 24.97 48.37
CA LYS A 91 -30.11 26.04 47.37
C LYS A 91 -28.77 26.66 46.94
N ARG A 92 -27.86 26.87 47.93
CA ARG A 92 -26.50 27.39 47.67
C ARG A 92 -25.65 26.42 46.80
N HIS A 93 -25.72 25.14 47.03
CA HIS A 93 -24.94 24.10 46.26
C HIS A 93 -25.48 23.95 44.84
N ARG A 94 -26.78 24.06 44.63
CA ARG A 94 -27.40 24.07 43.28
C ARG A 94 -26.94 25.28 42.45
N ALA A 95 -26.81 26.47 43.07
CA ALA A 95 -26.29 27.66 42.42
C ALA A 95 -24.79 27.47 42.03
N LEU A 96 -23.99 26.86 42.92
CA LEU A 96 -22.58 26.55 42.62
C LEU A 96 -22.42 25.54 41.49
N VAL A 97 -23.24 24.48 41.43
CA VAL A 97 -23.24 23.50 40.33
C VAL A 97 -23.54 24.16 38.99
N ALA A 98 -24.53 25.08 38.96
CA ALA A 98 -24.87 25.82 37.75
C ALA A 98 -23.72 26.76 37.31
N ASP A 99 -23.08 27.46 38.25
CA ASP A 99 -21.91 28.33 37.97
C ASP A 99 -20.73 27.48 37.46
N TYR A 100 -20.42 26.36 38.10
CA TYR A 100 -19.33 25.45 37.68
C TYR A 100 -19.56 24.83 36.31
N SER A 101 -20.81 24.46 35.99
CA SER A 101 -21.17 23.99 34.66
C SER A 101 -20.86 25.07 33.60
N LYS A 102 -21.32 26.32 33.84
CA LYS A 102 -21.07 27.41 32.92
C LYS A 102 -19.57 27.71 32.74
N ARG A 103 -18.79 27.67 33.83
CA ARG A 103 -17.33 27.89 33.78
C ARG A 103 -16.64 26.75 33.05
N ALA A 104 -17.02 25.49 33.28
CA ALA A 104 -16.49 24.33 32.54
C ALA A 104 -16.77 24.42 31.03
N ASP A 105 -18.01 24.79 30.65
CA ASP A 105 -18.37 24.99 29.23
C ASP A 105 -17.55 26.14 28.60
N SER A 106 -17.34 27.25 29.35
CA SER A 106 -16.51 28.35 28.87
C SER A 106 -15.07 27.93 28.62
N GLN A 107 -14.45 27.23 29.58
CA GLN A 107 -13.08 26.71 29.45
C GLN A 107 -12.95 25.71 28.31
N LYS A 108 -13.92 24.81 28.14
CA LYS A 108 -13.95 23.85 27.04
C LYS A 108 -14.02 24.57 25.69
N THR A 109 -14.92 25.53 25.55
CA THR A 109 -15.05 26.34 24.34
C THR A 109 -13.77 27.10 24.02
N PHE A 110 -13.11 27.66 25.05
CA PHE A 110 -11.82 28.33 24.88
C PHE A 110 -10.75 27.38 24.35
N LEU A 111 -10.59 26.19 24.94
CA LEU A 111 -9.59 25.19 24.53
C LEU A 111 -9.85 24.68 23.10
N GLU A 112 -11.10 24.40 22.76
CA GLU A 112 -11.50 23.92 21.43
C GLU A 112 -11.29 24.96 20.33
N ARG A 113 -11.48 26.24 20.62
CA ARG A 113 -11.33 27.35 19.64
C ARG A 113 -9.93 27.95 19.62
N PHE A 114 -9.08 27.65 20.59
CA PHE A 114 -7.82 28.35 20.82
C PHE A 114 -6.94 28.41 19.56
N VAL A 115 -6.73 27.29 18.87
CA VAL A 115 -5.84 27.23 17.69
C VAL A 115 -6.32 28.17 16.60
N HIS A 116 -7.62 28.19 16.36
CA HIS A 116 -8.22 29.02 15.33
C HIS A 116 -8.11 30.51 15.67
N GLU A 117 -8.47 30.90 16.87
CA GLU A 117 -8.42 32.28 17.34
C GLU A 117 -6.98 32.83 17.41
N TYR A 118 -6.03 32.01 17.91
CA TYR A 118 -4.60 32.32 17.88
C TYR A 118 -4.13 32.56 16.45
N SER A 119 -4.44 31.62 15.54
CA SER A 119 -3.99 31.69 14.14
C SER A 119 -4.52 32.92 13.43
N MET A 120 -5.80 33.29 13.65
CA MET A 120 -6.38 34.53 13.08
C MET A 120 -5.68 35.76 13.54
N ARG A 121 -5.40 35.90 14.86
CA ARG A 121 -4.67 37.05 15.42
C ARG A 121 -3.22 37.08 14.96
N GLU A 122 -2.56 35.94 14.83
CA GLU A 122 -1.18 35.85 14.37
C GLU A 122 -1.06 36.18 12.87
N VAL A 123 -2.03 35.82 12.04
CA VAL A 123 -2.13 36.29 10.64
C VAL A 123 -2.25 37.79 10.57
N GLU A 124 -3.10 38.41 11.41
CA GLU A 124 -3.26 39.86 11.48
C GLU A 124 -1.97 40.54 11.91
N ARG A 125 -1.27 40.04 12.94
CA ARG A 125 0.04 40.56 13.39
C ARG A 125 1.14 40.41 12.35
N SER A 126 1.00 39.47 11.42
CA SER A 126 1.98 39.16 10.40
C SER A 126 1.59 39.63 9.00
N LYS A 127 0.66 40.60 8.89
CA LYS A 127 0.19 41.15 7.61
C LYS A 127 1.31 41.60 6.70
N ASP A 128 2.34 42.25 7.23
CA ASP A 128 3.49 42.76 6.46
C ASP A 128 4.30 41.62 5.83
N PHE A 129 4.33 40.44 6.46
CA PHE A 129 4.99 39.25 5.89
C PHE A 129 4.20 38.68 4.72
N PHE A 130 2.89 38.59 4.86
CA PHE A 130 2.06 38.02 3.80
C PHE A 130 1.91 38.99 2.62
N GLY A 131 1.85 40.29 2.91
CA GLY A 131 1.76 41.36 1.89
C GLY A 131 0.61 41.11 0.92
N THR A 132 0.90 41.22 -0.38
CA THR A 132 -0.07 40.97 -1.48
C THR A 132 -0.13 39.53 -1.93
N ARG A 133 0.58 38.58 -1.27
CA ARG A 133 0.60 37.17 -1.66
C ARG A 133 -0.76 36.52 -1.38
N PRO A 134 -1.41 35.96 -2.41
CA PRO A 134 -2.76 35.39 -2.27
C PRO A 134 -2.72 34.02 -1.62
N PHE A 135 -2.77 33.97 -0.28
CA PHE A 135 -3.03 32.76 0.51
C PHE A 135 -4.49 32.73 0.94
N ASP A 136 -5.11 31.57 0.93
CA ASP A 136 -6.43 31.42 1.55
C ASP A 136 -6.33 31.24 3.07
N LYS A 137 -7.49 31.30 3.75
CA LYS A 137 -7.57 31.22 5.21
C LYS A 137 -6.90 29.96 5.77
N ASN A 138 -7.10 28.79 5.13
CA ASN A 138 -6.55 27.51 5.61
C ASN A 138 -5.03 27.45 5.40
N GLN A 139 -4.54 28.00 4.28
CA GLN A 139 -3.10 28.14 4.04
C GLN A 139 -2.45 29.05 5.08
N LEU A 140 -3.05 30.22 5.36
CA LEU A 140 -2.57 31.15 6.37
C LEU A 140 -2.53 30.51 7.75
N GLU A 141 -3.60 29.80 8.14
CA GLU A 141 -3.67 29.09 9.41
C GLU A 141 -2.56 28.03 9.51
N ALA A 142 -2.34 27.22 8.46
CA ALA A 142 -1.26 26.22 8.42
C ALA A 142 0.12 26.87 8.58
N ILE A 143 0.36 28.04 7.95
CA ILE A 143 1.64 28.73 7.99
C ILE A 143 1.98 29.26 9.38
N VAL A 144 1.00 29.82 10.11
CA VAL A 144 1.26 30.47 11.41
C VAL A 144 1.16 29.59 12.63
N LYS A 145 0.51 28.40 12.49
CA LYS A 145 0.27 27.47 13.59
C LYS A 145 1.58 26.97 14.22
N LYS A 146 1.76 27.14 15.53
CA LYS A 146 3.02 26.85 16.26
C LYS A 146 3.03 25.50 16.97
N GLU A 147 2.26 24.54 16.52
CA GLU A 147 2.22 23.22 17.14
C GLU A 147 3.54 22.47 17.00
N THR A 148 3.83 21.56 17.94
CA THR A 148 5.03 20.71 17.88
C THR A 148 4.98 19.80 16.65
N TYR A 149 3.82 19.18 16.38
CA TYR A 149 3.60 18.31 15.24
C TYR A 149 2.41 18.80 14.42
N ASN A 150 2.63 19.09 13.15
CA ASN A 150 1.61 19.58 12.24
C ASN A 150 1.51 18.68 11.02
N LEU A 151 0.30 18.29 10.66
CA LEU A 151 -0.02 17.66 9.39
C LEU A 151 -0.95 18.53 8.57
N VAL A 152 -0.51 18.94 7.41
CA VAL A 152 -1.32 19.65 6.42
C VAL A 152 -1.83 18.66 5.39
N LEU A 153 -3.10 18.34 5.49
CA LEU A 153 -3.82 17.46 4.56
C LEU A 153 -4.28 18.29 3.36
N ALA A 154 -3.59 18.13 2.28
CA ALA A 154 -3.81 18.90 1.07
C ALA A 154 -4.62 18.10 0.04
N SER A 155 -5.15 18.79 -0.97
CA SER A 155 -5.67 18.19 -2.20
C SER A 155 -4.76 18.50 -3.39
N ALA A 156 -4.99 17.84 -4.52
CA ALA A 156 -4.32 18.21 -5.75
C ALA A 156 -4.57 19.71 -6.07
N GLY A 157 -3.53 20.44 -6.47
CA GLY A 157 -3.67 21.86 -6.83
C GLY A 157 -4.03 22.83 -5.69
N SER A 158 -3.90 22.43 -4.42
CA SER A 158 -4.18 23.30 -3.25
C SER A 158 -3.00 24.15 -2.77
N GLY A 159 -1.87 24.12 -3.48
CA GLY A 159 -0.69 24.91 -3.12
C GLY A 159 0.15 24.30 -1.98
N LYS A 160 0.29 22.98 -1.91
CA LYS A 160 1.10 22.23 -0.93
C LYS A 160 2.49 22.84 -0.73
N THR A 161 3.33 22.76 -1.77
CA THR A 161 4.73 23.23 -1.74
C THR A 161 4.82 24.73 -1.45
N ARG A 162 3.85 25.52 -1.94
CA ARG A 162 3.78 26.97 -1.66
C ARG A 162 3.52 27.24 -0.18
N THR A 163 2.62 26.49 0.46
CA THR A 163 2.35 26.60 1.90
C THR A 163 3.57 26.19 2.72
N LEU A 164 4.27 25.12 2.32
CA LEU A 164 5.47 24.65 3.00
C LEU A 164 6.60 25.67 2.91
N THR A 165 6.89 26.22 1.71
CA THR A 165 7.94 27.26 1.54
C THR A 165 7.62 28.52 2.30
N ALA A 166 6.34 28.95 2.31
CA ALA A 166 5.90 30.09 3.13
C ALA A 166 6.08 29.81 4.64
N ARG A 167 5.86 28.56 5.10
CA ARG A 167 6.12 28.15 6.48
C ARG A 167 7.60 28.24 6.84
N VAL A 168 8.51 27.79 5.97
CA VAL A 168 9.96 27.96 6.16
C VAL A 168 10.30 29.43 6.33
N ALA A 169 9.86 30.26 5.39
CA ALA A 169 10.16 31.70 5.39
C ALA A 169 9.55 32.41 6.60
N TYR A 170 8.34 32.11 6.99
CA TYR A 170 7.70 32.59 8.20
C TYR A 170 8.49 32.23 9.45
N THR A 171 8.98 30.99 9.55
CA THR A 171 9.77 30.50 10.67
C THR A 171 11.10 31.27 10.81
N VAL A 172 11.80 31.52 9.69
CA VAL A 172 13.01 32.37 9.65
C VAL A 172 12.68 33.81 10.11
N LYS A 173 11.60 34.41 9.59
CA LYS A 173 11.17 35.76 10.01
C LYS A 173 10.89 35.84 11.52
N ARG A 174 10.43 34.76 12.12
CA ARG A 174 10.17 34.67 13.57
C ARG A 174 11.43 34.46 14.41
N GLY A 175 12.62 34.46 13.79
CA GLY A 175 13.92 34.44 14.45
C GLY A 175 14.60 33.06 14.50
N ALA A 176 14.05 32.07 13.83
CA ALA A 176 14.74 30.79 13.71
C ALA A 176 15.94 30.92 12.76
N ASN A 177 17.07 30.29 13.13
CA ASN A 177 18.23 30.22 12.25
C ASN A 177 17.90 29.30 11.04
N GLN A 178 18.10 29.82 9.82
CA GLN A 178 17.80 29.10 8.60
C GLN A 178 18.58 27.75 8.46
N HIS A 179 19.77 27.65 9.06
CA HIS A 179 20.58 26.43 9.06
C HIS A 179 20.03 25.31 9.97
N ASP A 180 19.23 25.69 10.98
CA ASP A 180 18.57 24.76 11.92
C ASP A 180 17.20 24.29 11.40
N ILE A 181 16.80 24.75 10.20
CA ILE A 181 15.57 24.36 9.54
C ILE A 181 15.92 23.36 8.42
N LEU A 182 15.41 22.13 8.54
CA LEU A 182 15.53 21.10 7.51
C LEU A 182 14.23 20.99 6.72
N ALA A 183 14.26 21.28 5.42
CA ALA A 183 13.14 21.06 4.51
C ALA A 183 13.44 19.86 3.58
N LEU A 184 12.56 18.86 3.57
CA LEU A 184 12.72 17.64 2.82
C LEU A 184 11.75 17.57 1.65
N ALA A 185 12.31 17.36 0.45
CA ALA A 185 11.60 17.09 -0.78
C ALA A 185 11.75 15.62 -1.21
N TYR A 186 10.80 15.12 -2.00
CA TYR A 186 10.83 13.73 -2.47
C TYR A 186 11.77 13.54 -3.68
N THR A 187 11.87 14.52 -4.57
CA THR A 187 12.70 14.50 -5.78
C THR A 187 13.69 15.65 -5.84
N LYS A 188 14.74 15.51 -6.66
CA LYS A 188 15.69 16.62 -6.92
C LYS A 188 15.00 17.82 -7.55
N SER A 189 14.08 17.62 -8.49
CA SER A 189 13.33 18.70 -9.12
C SER A 189 12.49 19.49 -8.09
N ALA A 190 11.84 18.77 -7.15
CA ALA A 190 11.09 19.42 -6.07
C ALA A 190 12.01 20.16 -5.07
N GLU A 191 13.22 19.63 -4.80
CA GLU A 191 14.24 20.30 -4.00
C GLU A 191 14.66 21.62 -4.65
N GLU A 192 14.96 21.60 -5.94
CA GLU A 192 15.38 22.78 -6.71
C GLU A 192 14.26 23.83 -6.78
N GLU A 193 13.04 23.39 -7.09
CA GLU A 193 11.87 24.30 -7.10
C GLU A 193 11.66 24.96 -5.76
N MET A 194 11.71 24.20 -4.66
CA MET A 194 11.57 24.74 -3.30
C MET A 194 12.68 25.71 -2.97
N ARG A 195 13.93 25.42 -3.31
CA ARG A 195 15.09 26.29 -3.11
C ARG A 195 14.97 27.59 -3.89
N ASN A 196 14.62 27.50 -5.19
CA ASN A 196 14.42 28.66 -6.04
C ASN A 196 13.29 29.56 -5.50
N ARG A 197 12.18 28.99 -5.13
CA ARG A 197 11.04 29.73 -4.54
C ARG A 197 11.42 30.44 -3.24
N LEU A 198 12.16 29.80 -2.33
CA LEU A 198 12.67 30.40 -1.10
C LEU A 198 13.59 31.59 -1.40
N LYS A 199 14.45 31.45 -2.40
CA LYS A 199 15.37 32.53 -2.82
C LYS A 199 14.63 33.68 -3.49
N GLU A 200 13.78 33.40 -4.48
CA GLU A 200 13.14 34.43 -5.32
C GLU A 200 12.00 35.14 -4.60
N GLU A 201 11.14 34.41 -3.89
CA GLU A 201 9.96 35.00 -3.22
C GLU A 201 10.26 35.54 -1.84
N TYR A 202 11.26 34.99 -1.12
CA TYR A 202 11.50 35.31 0.29
C TYR A 202 12.92 35.82 0.61
N GLY A 203 13.83 35.78 -0.36
CA GLY A 203 15.23 36.22 -0.16
C GLY A 203 16.07 35.25 0.69
N ILE A 204 15.64 33.96 0.84
CA ILE A 204 16.32 32.96 1.64
C ILE A 204 17.14 32.07 0.71
N GLY A 205 18.47 32.38 0.56
CA GLY A 205 19.37 31.65 -0.36
C GLY A 205 19.96 30.37 0.22
N ASP A 206 20.21 30.36 1.53
CA ASP A 206 20.98 29.30 2.21
C ASP A 206 20.10 28.33 3.03
N ALA A 207 18.83 28.20 2.66
CA ALA A 207 17.93 27.27 3.32
C ALA A 207 18.41 25.82 3.12
N ASN A 208 18.38 25.02 4.19
CA ASN A 208 18.79 23.61 4.17
C ASN A 208 17.65 22.75 3.56
N VAL A 209 17.48 22.87 2.25
CA VAL A 209 16.52 22.06 1.46
C VAL A 209 17.26 20.86 0.88
N ARG A 210 16.73 19.64 1.10
CA ARG A 210 17.36 18.37 0.70
C ARG A 210 16.32 17.33 0.27
N THR A 211 16.79 16.33 -0.49
CA THR A 211 16.03 15.09 -0.63
C THR A 211 16.37 14.14 0.53
N PHE A 212 15.48 13.15 0.80
CA PHE A 212 15.75 12.10 1.79
C PHE A 212 17.05 11.36 1.52
N HIS A 213 17.36 11.04 0.26
CA HIS A 213 18.60 10.36 -0.10
C HIS A 213 19.85 11.23 0.12
N SER A 214 19.76 12.52 -0.17
CA SER A 214 20.86 13.47 0.10
C SER A 214 21.15 13.57 1.60
N LEU A 215 20.11 13.70 2.43
CA LEU A 215 20.23 13.69 3.88
C LEU A 215 20.76 12.34 4.39
N GLY A 216 20.19 11.22 3.89
CA GLY A 216 20.60 9.89 4.24
C GLY A 216 22.09 9.65 3.95
N ARG A 217 22.58 10.05 2.78
CA ARG A 217 24.00 9.96 2.41
C ARG A 217 24.91 10.75 3.35
N GLU A 218 24.52 11.95 3.74
CA GLU A 218 25.30 12.76 4.67
C GLU A 218 25.44 12.10 6.04
N ILE A 219 24.34 11.60 6.59
CA ILE A 219 24.33 10.91 7.88
C ILE A 219 25.07 9.57 7.78
N ALA A 220 24.87 8.81 6.69
CA ALA A 220 25.53 7.54 6.45
C ALA A 220 27.06 7.63 6.42
N LYS A 221 27.65 8.78 5.98
CA LYS A 221 29.08 9.03 6.05
C LYS A 221 29.68 8.94 7.45
N LEU A 222 28.87 9.08 8.48
CA LEU A 222 29.29 8.92 9.87
C LEU A 222 29.42 7.44 10.27
N SER A 223 28.96 6.51 9.43
CA SER A 223 29.10 5.08 9.63
C SER A 223 30.52 4.61 9.28
N PRO A 224 31.15 3.75 10.11
CA PRO A 224 32.45 3.15 9.76
C PRO A 224 32.36 2.21 8.54
N ASN A 225 31.16 1.76 8.20
CA ASN A 225 30.89 0.88 7.05
C ASN A 225 30.44 1.65 5.80
N PHE A 226 30.51 2.98 5.82
CA PHE A 226 30.11 3.80 4.67
C PHE A 226 31.04 3.57 3.48
N ARG A 227 30.47 3.45 2.29
CA ARG A 227 31.16 3.30 1.02
C ARG A 227 30.84 4.49 0.13
N THR A 228 31.81 4.89 -0.68
CA THR A 228 31.77 6.16 -1.42
C THR A 228 31.01 6.07 -2.72
N GLY A 229 31.07 4.93 -3.40
CA GLY A 229 30.36 4.68 -4.65
C GLY A 229 28.86 4.46 -4.45
N VAL A 230 28.07 4.86 -5.44
CA VAL A 230 26.61 4.65 -5.45
C VAL A 230 26.21 3.91 -6.71
N ALA A 231 25.66 2.71 -6.56
CA ALA A 231 25.06 1.96 -7.66
C ALA A 231 23.74 2.61 -8.05
N ASP A 232 23.68 3.19 -9.23
CA ASP A 232 22.47 3.81 -9.75
C ASP A 232 21.46 2.78 -10.31
N ASN A 233 20.30 3.27 -10.77
CA ASN A 233 19.24 2.42 -11.30
C ASN A 233 19.61 1.68 -12.60
N GLN A 234 20.67 2.07 -13.30
CA GLN A 234 21.18 1.37 -14.49
C GLN A 234 22.18 0.28 -14.09
N GLN A 235 22.99 0.54 -13.07
CA GLN A 235 24.03 -0.39 -12.58
C GLN A 235 23.44 -1.54 -11.74
N GLN A 236 22.39 -1.28 -10.95
CA GLN A 236 21.80 -2.31 -10.08
C GLN A 236 21.31 -3.55 -10.81
N PRO A 237 20.56 -3.47 -11.94
CA PRO A 237 20.20 -4.66 -12.73
C PRO A 237 21.40 -5.43 -13.25
N GLU A 238 22.46 -4.75 -13.62
CA GLU A 238 23.71 -5.37 -14.07
C GLU A 238 24.42 -6.11 -12.92
N ILE A 239 24.46 -5.53 -11.72
CA ILE A 239 25.00 -6.20 -10.53
C ILE A 239 24.19 -7.47 -10.19
N ILE A 240 22.88 -7.45 -10.37
CA ILE A 240 22.03 -8.64 -10.18
C ILE A 240 22.36 -9.70 -11.21
N ARG A 241 22.59 -9.32 -12.47
CA ARG A 241 23.02 -10.24 -13.52
C ARG A 241 24.36 -10.90 -13.16
N GLN A 242 25.34 -10.10 -12.74
CA GLN A 242 26.65 -10.60 -12.26
C GLN A 242 26.50 -11.52 -11.04
N SER A 243 25.57 -11.22 -10.12
CA SER A 243 25.27 -12.07 -8.98
C SER A 243 24.76 -13.45 -9.41
N CYS A 244 23.88 -13.49 -10.40
CA CYS A 244 23.40 -14.75 -11.00
C CYS A 244 24.54 -15.49 -11.73
N ASP A 245 25.40 -14.77 -12.47
CA ASP A 245 26.53 -15.38 -13.19
C ASP A 245 27.56 -16.02 -12.23
N ARG A 246 27.84 -15.39 -11.08
CA ARG A 246 28.68 -16.00 -10.01
C ARG A 246 28.08 -17.27 -9.42
N LEU A 247 26.77 -17.38 -9.39
CA LEU A 247 26.05 -18.55 -8.89
C LEU A 247 25.84 -19.66 -9.94
N ARG A 248 26.22 -19.43 -11.22
CA ARG A 248 25.98 -20.41 -12.31
C ARG A 248 26.58 -21.78 -12.06
N SER A 249 27.75 -21.87 -11.42
CA SER A 249 28.40 -23.13 -11.06
C SER A 249 27.78 -23.80 -9.83
N ASP A 250 26.97 -23.11 -9.07
CA ASP A 250 26.32 -23.62 -7.87
C ASP A 250 25.10 -24.47 -8.25
N ARG A 251 25.22 -25.79 -8.03
CA ARG A 251 24.17 -26.76 -8.36
C ARG A 251 22.85 -26.52 -7.62
N LEU A 252 22.93 -26.10 -6.37
CA LEU A 252 21.72 -25.79 -5.58
C LEU A 252 20.99 -24.57 -6.14
N PHE A 253 21.73 -23.55 -6.53
CA PHE A 253 21.17 -22.37 -7.20
C PHE A 253 20.48 -22.77 -8.52
N ALA A 254 21.14 -23.55 -9.38
CA ALA A 254 20.57 -24.01 -10.65
C ALA A 254 19.26 -24.80 -10.44
N ARG A 255 19.20 -25.66 -9.42
CA ARG A 255 17.99 -26.41 -9.04
C ARG A 255 16.87 -25.49 -8.52
N GLN A 256 17.18 -24.50 -7.66
CA GLN A 256 16.20 -23.53 -7.16
C GLN A 256 15.65 -22.68 -8.32
N LEU A 257 16.53 -22.26 -9.25
CA LEU A 257 16.14 -21.48 -10.42
C LEU A 257 15.22 -22.29 -11.35
N LEU A 258 15.55 -23.57 -11.57
CA LEU A 258 14.69 -24.48 -12.33
C LEU A 258 13.33 -24.70 -11.64
N GLY A 259 13.34 -24.92 -10.32
CA GLY A 259 12.11 -25.04 -9.52
C GLY A 259 11.21 -23.81 -9.67
N PHE A 260 11.80 -22.62 -9.60
CA PHE A 260 11.04 -21.38 -9.82
C PHE A 260 10.55 -21.24 -11.27
N ALA A 261 11.38 -21.59 -12.25
CA ALA A 261 10.99 -21.58 -13.67
C ALA A 261 9.76 -22.48 -13.94
N LEU A 262 9.70 -23.63 -13.29
CA LEU A 262 8.54 -24.54 -13.35
C LEU A 262 7.30 -23.95 -12.69
N GLU A 263 7.46 -23.32 -11.53
CA GLU A 263 6.34 -22.64 -10.85
C GLU A 263 5.80 -21.44 -11.66
N LEU A 264 6.63 -20.79 -12.50
CA LEU A 264 6.16 -19.73 -13.41
C LEU A 264 5.22 -20.26 -14.50
N GLN A 265 5.32 -21.55 -14.87
CA GLN A 265 4.42 -22.19 -15.85
C GLN A 265 3.08 -22.60 -15.22
N THR A 266 2.93 -22.51 -13.90
CA THR A 266 1.68 -22.86 -13.20
C THR A 266 0.78 -21.64 -13.14
N ASN A 267 -0.42 -21.74 -13.70
CA ASN A 267 -1.45 -20.72 -13.50
C ASN A 267 -2.09 -20.95 -12.13
N GLU A 268 -1.65 -20.19 -11.13
CA GLU A 268 -2.36 -20.09 -9.86
C GLU A 268 -3.58 -19.18 -10.08
N VAL A 269 -4.78 -19.76 -10.01
CA VAL A 269 -6.06 -19.06 -10.20
C VAL A 269 -6.88 -19.25 -8.94
N GLU A 270 -7.44 -18.17 -8.41
CA GLU A 270 -8.27 -18.23 -7.20
C GLU A 270 -9.76 -18.38 -7.55
N GLU A 271 -10.54 -19.00 -6.66
CA GLU A 271 -12.00 -19.19 -6.82
C GLU A 271 -12.73 -17.87 -7.15
N LYS A 272 -12.29 -16.76 -6.54
CA LYS A 272 -12.86 -15.42 -6.76
C LYS A 272 -12.67 -14.86 -8.18
N GLU A 273 -11.81 -15.44 -8.99
CA GLU A 273 -11.56 -15.06 -10.39
C GLU A 273 -12.61 -15.67 -11.35
N PHE A 274 -13.48 -16.52 -10.84
CA PHE A 274 -14.53 -17.19 -11.63
C PHE A 274 -15.92 -16.65 -11.28
N ALA A 275 -16.80 -16.66 -12.28
CA ALA A 275 -18.18 -16.21 -12.13
C ALA A 275 -19.00 -17.12 -11.18
N SER A 276 -18.57 -18.38 -10.97
CA SER A 276 -19.16 -19.31 -10.01
C SER A 276 -18.15 -20.35 -9.56
N ARG A 277 -18.39 -20.96 -8.38
CA ARG A 277 -17.61 -22.07 -7.83
C ARG A 277 -17.58 -23.30 -8.75
N GLU A 278 -18.66 -23.54 -9.48
CA GLU A 278 -18.77 -24.65 -10.43
C GLU A 278 -17.80 -24.45 -11.60
N LYS A 279 -17.72 -23.24 -12.18
CA LYS A 279 -16.75 -22.90 -13.24
C LYS A 279 -15.30 -23.02 -12.76
N TYR A 280 -15.03 -22.64 -11.52
CA TYR A 280 -13.72 -22.84 -10.91
C TYR A 280 -13.36 -24.33 -10.80
N TYR A 281 -14.31 -25.17 -10.33
CA TYR A 281 -14.09 -26.61 -10.25
C TYR A 281 -13.94 -27.29 -11.62
N ASP A 282 -14.65 -26.82 -12.63
CA ASP A 282 -14.46 -27.31 -14.00
C ASP A 282 -13.07 -26.95 -14.52
N PHE A 283 -12.62 -25.72 -14.27
CA PHE A 283 -11.25 -25.33 -14.61
C PHE A 283 -10.21 -26.27 -13.96
N LEU A 284 -10.32 -26.53 -12.65
CA LEU A 284 -9.40 -27.43 -11.95
C LEU A 284 -9.42 -28.88 -12.49
N ARG A 285 -10.59 -29.40 -12.92
CA ARG A 285 -10.73 -30.74 -13.49
C ARG A 285 -10.03 -30.91 -14.84
N TYR A 286 -10.05 -29.86 -15.66
CA TYR A 286 -9.56 -29.92 -17.04
C TYR A 286 -8.18 -29.25 -17.22
N GLN A 287 -7.63 -28.67 -16.18
CA GLN A 287 -6.30 -28.07 -16.21
C GLN A 287 -5.25 -29.13 -16.51
N LYS A 288 -4.41 -28.89 -17.52
CA LYS A 288 -3.27 -29.73 -17.86
C LYS A 288 -1.98 -29.04 -17.45
N HIS A 289 -1.03 -29.83 -16.93
CA HIS A 289 0.26 -29.33 -16.51
C HIS A 289 1.35 -29.83 -17.46
N THR A 290 2.13 -28.92 -18.04
CA THR A 290 3.23 -29.26 -18.94
C THR A 290 4.48 -29.65 -18.16
N THR A 291 5.09 -30.77 -18.50
CA THR A 291 6.32 -31.27 -17.91
C THR A 291 7.56 -30.77 -18.66
N LEU A 292 8.77 -30.93 -18.07
CA LEU A 292 10.04 -30.65 -18.73
C LEU A 292 10.29 -31.46 -20.01
N SER A 293 9.69 -32.63 -20.11
CA SER A 293 9.74 -33.46 -21.32
C SER A 293 8.72 -33.08 -22.40
N GLY A 294 7.95 -32.00 -22.18
CA GLY A 294 6.90 -31.53 -23.09
C GLY A 294 5.57 -32.32 -23.01
N LYS A 295 5.46 -33.30 -22.15
CA LYS A 295 4.21 -34.08 -21.96
C LYS A 295 3.23 -33.30 -21.07
N HIS A 296 1.94 -33.54 -21.30
CA HIS A 296 0.88 -32.96 -20.46
C HIS A 296 0.38 -34.02 -19.46
N VAL A 297 0.31 -33.63 -18.20
CA VAL A 297 -0.17 -34.49 -17.10
C VAL A 297 -1.36 -33.83 -16.38
N LYS A 298 -2.09 -34.63 -15.57
CA LYS A 298 -3.38 -34.20 -14.98
C LYS A 298 -3.28 -33.44 -13.66
N SER A 299 -2.16 -33.57 -12.95
CA SER A 299 -1.97 -32.92 -11.67
C SER A 299 -0.56 -32.33 -11.51
N VAL A 300 -0.42 -31.41 -10.56
CA VAL A 300 0.87 -30.81 -10.20
C VAL A 300 1.80 -31.85 -9.58
N GLY A 301 1.26 -32.78 -8.77
CA GLY A 301 2.04 -33.90 -8.21
C GLY A 301 2.62 -34.79 -9.30
N GLU A 302 1.81 -35.18 -10.31
CA GLU A 302 2.30 -35.94 -11.47
C GLU A 302 3.35 -35.15 -12.28
N ARG A 303 3.17 -33.85 -12.45
CA ARG A 303 4.19 -32.98 -13.11
C ARG A 303 5.53 -33.06 -12.38
N ASP A 304 5.51 -32.97 -11.06
CA ASP A 304 6.72 -32.97 -10.24
C ASP A 304 7.40 -34.34 -10.25
N ILE A 305 6.63 -35.42 -10.24
CA ILE A 305 7.14 -36.80 -10.44
C ILE A 305 7.79 -36.94 -11.82
N ALA A 306 7.07 -36.55 -12.89
CA ALA A 306 7.58 -36.62 -14.26
C ALA A 306 8.89 -35.81 -14.42
N ASN A 307 8.94 -34.61 -13.88
CA ASN A 307 10.11 -33.75 -13.92
C ASN A 307 11.28 -34.33 -13.12
N PHE A 308 10.99 -34.91 -11.94
CA PHE A 308 12.02 -35.59 -11.15
C PHE A 308 12.63 -36.78 -11.90
N LEU A 309 11.81 -37.65 -12.50
CA LEU A 309 12.27 -38.78 -13.30
C LEU A 309 13.11 -38.31 -14.50
N PHE A 310 12.64 -37.25 -15.20
CA PHE A 310 13.37 -36.67 -16.33
C PHE A 310 14.73 -36.09 -15.92
N LEU A 311 14.78 -35.35 -14.82
CA LEU A 311 16.01 -34.73 -14.29
C LEU A 311 17.02 -35.75 -13.78
N ASN A 312 16.57 -36.95 -13.41
CA ASN A 312 17.41 -38.06 -13.01
C ASN A 312 17.65 -39.09 -14.14
N GLN A 313 17.32 -38.69 -15.38
CA GLN A 313 17.51 -39.51 -16.59
C GLN A 313 16.83 -40.88 -16.52
N VAL A 314 15.72 -41.01 -15.77
CA VAL A 314 14.92 -42.24 -15.71
C VAL A 314 13.86 -42.19 -16.81
N LYS A 315 13.91 -43.14 -17.74
CA LYS A 315 12.90 -43.27 -18.79
C LYS A 315 11.56 -43.66 -18.20
N PHE A 316 10.49 -43.00 -18.63
CA PHE A 316 9.13 -43.30 -18.20
C PHE A 316 8.12 -43.12 -19.33
N GLU A 317 7.05 -43.88 -19.22
CA GLU A 317 5.84 -43.73 -20.05
C GLU A 317 4.69 -43.22 -19.14
N TYR A 318 4.03 -42.19 -19.57
CA TYR A 318 2.88 -41.61 -18.84
C TYR A 318 1.58 -42.26 -19.32
N GLU A 319 0.73 -42.72 -18.39
CA GLU A 319 -0.52 -43.43 -18.67
C GLU A 319 -0.35 -44.62 -19.61
N ALA A 320 0.74 -45.39 -19.48
CA ALA A 320 0.96 -46.62 -20.25
C ALA A 320 -0.16 -47.65 -19.95
N PRO A 321 -0.73 -48.29 -20.97
CA PRO A 321 -1.81 -49.25 -20.77
C PRO A 321 -1.33 -50.51 -20.02
N ALA A 322 -1.95 -50.81 -18.86
CA ALA A 322 -1.69 -52.02 -18.09
C ALA A 322 -2.47 -53.21 -18.70
N THR A 323 -1.96 -53.77 -19.82
CA THR A 323 -2.61 -54.86 -20.58
C THR A 323 -2.76 -56.15 -19.79
N TRP A 324 -2.00 -56.25 -18.69
CA TRP A 324 -2.01 -57.42 -17.76
C TRP A 324 -3.14 -57.32 -16.70
N ALA A 325 -3.75 -56.16 -16.49
CA ALA A 325 -4.82 -55.97 -15.48
C ALA A 325 -6.17 -56.51 -15.98
N ASP A 326 -6.97 -57.00 -15.05
CA ASP A 326 -8.30 -57.52 -15.37
C ASP A 326 -9.22 -56.38 -15.86
N ARG A 327 -10.06 -56.69 -16.86
CA ARG A 327 -11.09 -55.78 -17.34
C ARG A 327 -12.22 -55.67 -16.32
N ASN A 328 -12.63 -54.46 -15.99
CA ASN A 328 -13.75 -54.17 -15.10
C ASN A 328 -14.76 -53.24 -15.79
N VAL A 329 -16.03 -53.26 -15.38
CA VAL A 329 -17.11 -52.42 -15.91
C VAL A 329 -16.79 -50.91 -15.80
N GLY A 330 -15.99 -50.53 -14.80
CA GLY A 330 -15.52 -49.15 -14.61
C GLY A 330 -14.21 -48.78 -15.34
N TYR A 331 -13.42 -49.77 -15.73
CA TYR A 331 -12.11 -49.55 -16.36
C TYR A 331 -11.97 -50.50 -17.57
N ARG A 332 -12.33 -50.01 -18.76
CA ARG A 332 -12.14 -50.75 -20.00
C ARG A 332 -10.66 -51.08 -20.26
N MET A 333 -9.76 -50.17 -19.92
CA MET A 333 -8.30 -50.28 -19.98
C MET A 333 -7.73 -49.44 -18.82
N TYR A 334 -7.02 -50.11 -17.91
CA TYR A 334 -6.34 -49.45 -16.79
C TYR A 334 -5.03 -48.85 -17.26
N GLN A 335 -4.80 -47.60 -16.90
CA GLN A 335 -3.61 -46.82 -17.22
C GLN A 335 -3.08 -46.20 -15.91
N PRO A 336 -2.07 -46.83 -15.26
CA PRO A 336 -1.37 -46.20 -14.13
C PRO A 336 -0.64 -44.93 -14.57
N ASP A 337 -0.36 -44.02 -13.62
CA ASP A 337 0.18 -42.72 -13.93
C ASP A 337 1.56 -42.82 -14.64
N PHE A 338 2.47 -43.63 -14.13
CA PHE A 338 3.78 -43.80 -14.78
C PHE A 338 4.19 -45.28 -14.83
N PHE A 339 4.91 -45.64 -15.91
CA PHE A 339 5.61 -46.91 -16.10
C PHE A 339 7.09 -46.63 -16.34
N LEU A 340 7.98 -47.35 -15.63
CA LEU A 340 9.41 -47.31 -15.80
C LEU A 340 9.86 -48.57 -16.57
N PRO A 341 10.01 -48.53 -17.91
CA PRO A 341 10.19 -49.74 -18.73
C PRO A 341 11.50 -50.47 -18.42
N GLU A 342 12.59 -49.76 -18.12
CA GLU A 342 13.90 -50.34 -17.80
C GLU A 342 13.90 -51.16 -16.50
N TYR A 343 12.96 -50.89 -15.60
CA TYR A 343 12.89 -51.51 -14.27
C TYR A 343 11.63 -52.36 -14.06
N GLY A 344 10.65 -52.27 -14.95
CA GLY A 344 9.36 -52.94 -14.80
C GLY A 344 8.56 -52.49 -13.58
N ILE A 345 8.68 -51.19 -13.22
CA ILE A 345 8.06 -50.57 -12.05
C ILE A 345 6.97 -49.64 -12.52
N TRP A 346 5.86 -49.61 -11.80
CA TRP A 346 4.77 -48.70 -12.01
C TRP A 346 4.70 -47.72 -10.86
N ILE A 347 4.22 -46.49 -11.11
CA ILE A 347 3.99 -45.48 -10.08
C ILE A 347 2.55 -44.99 -10.19
N GLU A 348 1.86 -44.90 -9.05
CA GLU A 348 0.55 -44.25 -8.91
C GLU A 348 0.64 -43.11 -7.92
N HIS A 349 0.09 -41.94 -8.32
CA HIS A 349 0.01 -40.76 -7.48
C HIS A 349 -1.44 -40.55 -7.02
N TRP A 350 -1.72 -40.82 -5.75
CA TRP A 350 -3.06 -40.81 -5.21
C TRP A 350 -3.51 -39.40 -4.79
N ALA A 351 -4.65 -38.94 -5.31
CA ALA A 351 -5.22 -37.64 -5.04
C ALA A 351 -5.97 -37.57 -3.69
N ILE A 352 -5.33 -38.02 -2.60
CA ILE A 352 -5.91 -37.98 -1.25
C ILE A 352 -5.08 -37.21 -0.26
N ASP A 353 -5.78 -36.61 0.75
CA ASP A 353 -5.18 -36.08 1.96
C ASP A 353 -4.82 -37.15 2.99
N ARG A 354 -4.22 -36.76 4.15
CA ARG A 354 -3.88 -37.71 5.22
C ARG A 354 -5.09 -38.41 5.83
N GLN A 355 -6.28 -37.83 5.72
CA GLN A 355 -7.54 -38.38 6.21
C GLN A 355 -8.23 -39.31 5.16
N GLY A 356 -7.66 -39.41 3.96
CA GLY A 356 -8.19 -40.23 2.86
C GLY A 356 -9.27 -39.49 2.04
N ASN A 357 -9.44 -38.19 2.19
CA ASN A 357 -10.39 -37.42 1.42
C ASN A 357 -9.79 -36.98 0.08
N VAL A 358 -10.62 -36.94 -0.96
CA VAL A 358 -10.29 -36.35 -2.24
C VAL A 358 -10.61 -34.87 -2.26
N PRO A 359 -9.95 -34.05 -3.13
CA PRO A 359 -10.27 -32.63 -3.29
C PRO A 359 -11.75 -32.38 -3.59
N ALA A 360 -12.28 -31.25 -3.12
CA ALA A 360 -13.71 -30.93 -3.22
C ALA A 360 -14.24 -30.90 -4.66
N TRP A 361 -13.41 -30.56 -5.64
CA TRP A 361 -13.75 -30.54 -7.06
C TRP A 361 -13.91 -31.94 -7.71
N PHE A 362 -13.61 -33.03 -6.98
CA PHE A 362 -13.94 -34.39 -7.38
C PHE A 362 -15.44 -34.72 -7.23
N SER A 363 -16.21 -33.90 -6.50
CA SER A 363 -17.65 -34.13 -6.33
C SER A 363 -18.39 -34.02 -7.67
N THR A 364 -19.10 -35.08 -8.03
CA THR A 364 -20.10 -35.11 -9.11
C THR A 364 -21.47 -35.28 -8.48
N ASN A 365 -22.54 -34.83 -9.15
CA ASN A 365 -23.94 -34.91 -8.68
C ASN A 365 -24.43 -36.37 -8.43
N GLN A 366 -23.60 -37.27 -7.92
CA GLN A 366 -23.91 -38.66 -7.65
C GLN A 366 -24.10 -38.92 -6.16
N SER A 367 -24.99 -39.83 -5.84
CA SER A 367 -25.40 -40.22 -4.48
C SER A 367 -24.30 -40.88 -3.62
N VAL A 368 -23.11 -41.11 -4.13
CA VAL A 368 -22.00 -41.74 -3.42
C VAL A 368 -20.90 -40.72 -3.07
N ASN A 369 -20.44 -40.73 -1.81
CA ASN A 369 -19.34 -39.89 -1.37
C ASN A 369 -18.09 -40.11 -2.25
N PRO A 370 -17.54 -39.06 -2.87
CA PRO A 370 -16.39 -39.15 -3.79
C PRO A 370 -15.16 -39.84 -3.18
N SER A 371 -14.87 -39.60 -1.90
CA SER A 371 -13.72 -40.19 -1.20
C SER A 371 -13.89 -41.71 -1.03
N ILE A 372 -15.12 -42.19 -0.76
CA ILE A 372 -15.43 -43.65 -0.64
C ILE A 372 -15.30 -44.30 -2.03
N LYS A 373 -15.82 -43.68 -3.07
CA LYS A 373 -15.70 -44.18 -4.46
C LYS A 373 -14.23 -44.28 -4.89
N TYR A 374 -13.45 -43.23 -4.62
CA TYR A 374 -12.03 -43.16 -4.95
C TYR A 374 -11.23 -44.23 -4.18
N GLY A 375 -11.48 -44.39 -2.87
CA GLY A 375 -10.86 -45.39 -2.02
C GLY A 375 -11.10 -46.84 -2.50
N ARG A 376 -12.34 -47.15 -2.96
CA ARG A 376 -12.65 -48.47 -3.59
C ARG A 376 -11.83 -48.64 -4.87
N GLY A 377 -11.68 -47.61 -5.69
CA GLY A 377 -10.82 -47.68 -6.88
C GLY A 377 -9.36 -47.93 -6.54
N MET A 378 -8.83 -47.26 -5.49
CA MET A 378 -7.46 -47.52 -5.00
C MET A 378 -7.27 -48.98 -4.55
N GLN A 379 -8.23 -49.54 -3.80
CA GLN A 379 -8.17 -50.95 -3.35
C GLN A 379 -8.17 -51.92 -4.51
N TRP A 380 -9.04 -51.68 -5.52
CA TRP A 380 -9.05 -52.48 -6.73
C TRP A 380 -7.72 -52.41 -7.49
N LYS A 381 -7.16 -51.24 -7.72
CA LYS A 381 -5.88 -51.05 -8.38
C LYS A 381 -4.75 -51.78 -7.63
N ARG A 382 -4.64 -51.62 -6.32
CA ARG A 382 -3.65 -52.32 -5.48
C ARG A 382 -3.78 -53.85 -5.61
N TYR A 383 -5.02 -54.34 -5.58
CA TYR A 383 -5.28 -55.77 -5.78
C TYR A 383 -4.81 -56.26 -7.13
N GLN A 384 -4.97 -55.49 -8.22
CA GLN A 384 -4.48 -55.87 -9.55
C GLN A 384 -2.95 -56.03 -9.54
N PHE A 385 -2.20 -55.10 -8.97
CA PHE A 385 -0.74 -55.21 -8.85
C PHE A 385 -0.31 -56.44 -8.05
N GLN A 386 -0.95 -56.73 -6.96
CA GLN A 386 -0.68 -57.88 -6.11
C GLN A 386 -0.99 -59.21 -6.84
N LYS A 387 -2.16 -59.31 -7.45
CA LYS A 387 -2.62 -60.49 -8.19
C LYS A 387 -1.65 -60.84 -9.34
N HIS A 388 -1.22 -59.85 -10.09
CA HIS A 388 -0.35 -60.03 -11.24
C HIS A 388 1.15 -59.86 -10.92
N ARG A 389 1.52 -59.83 -9.64
CA ARG A 389 2.90 -59.74 -9.12
C ARG A 389 3.69 -58.63 -9.78
N ARG A 390 3.08 -57.43 -9.98
CA ARG A 390 3.71 -56.21 -10.54
C ARG A 390 4.18 -55.29 -9.44
N ARG A 391 5.36 -54.67 -9.64
CA ARG A 391 5.93 -53.73 -8.68
C ARG A 391 5.23 -52.37 -8.80
N LEU A 392 4.74 -51.86 -7.66
CA LEU A 392 4.04 -50.60 -7.59
C LEU A 392 4.71 -49.69 -6.54
N ILE A 393 5.13 -48.48 -6.96
CA ILE A 393 5.47 -47.36 -6.09
C ILE A 393 4.23 -46.49 -5.91
N GLN A 394 3.97 -46.04 -4.69
CA GLN A 394 2.79 -45.24 -4.38
C GLN A 394 3.21 -43.93 -3.77
N THR A 395 2.68 -42.84 -4.32
CA THR A 395 2.83 -41.48 -3.81
C THR A 395 1.47 -40.85 -3.58
N TYR A 396 1.43 -39.77 -2.80
CA TYR A 396 0.16 -39.19 -2.33
C TYR A 396 0.17 -37.66 -2.44
N ASN A 397 -1.00 -37.09 -2.72
CA ASN A 397 -1.12 -35.64 -2.85
C ASN A 397 -0.77 -34.86 -1.55
N TYR A 398 -1.02 -35.45 -0.35
CA TYR A 398 -0.57 -34.83 0.90
C TYR A 398 0.95 -34.71 1.00
N GLN A 399 1.71 -35.67 0.43
CA GLN A 399 3.17 -35.59 0.39
C GLN A 399 3.65 -34.41 -0.48
N TRP A 400 2.92 -34.11 -1.57
CA TRP A 400 3.17 -32.92 -2.37
C TRP A 400 2.88 -31.65 -1.58
N ALA A 401 1.77 -31.57 -0.87
CA ALA A 401 1.38 -30.42 -0.05
C ALA A 401 2.35 -30.15 1.12
N GLU A 402 2.98 -31.20 1.65
CA GLU A 402 3.94 -31.17 2.76
C GLU A 402 5.41 -31.08 2.32
N ASP A 403 5.68 -30.95 1.00
CA ASP A 403 7.02 -30.94 0.39
C ASP A 403 7.83 -32.24 0.65
N THR A 404 7.19 -33.37 0.95
CA THR A 404 7.84 -34.68 1.20
C THR A 404 7.79 -35.63 -0.01
N LEU A 405 7.03 -35.31 -1.06
CA LEU A 405 6.83 -36.15 -2.25
C LEU A 405 8.14 -36.64 -2.90
N ILE A 406 9.04 -35.70 -3.20
CA ILE A 406 10.30 -36.04 -3.91
C ILE A 406 11.30 -36.78 -3.01
N PRO A 407 11.52 -36.41 -1.73
CA PRO A 407 12.32 -37.23 -0.80
C PRO A 407 11.83 -38.67 -0.68
N GLU A 408 10.52 -38.86 -0.46
CA GLU A 408 9.93 -40.20 -0.30
C GLU A 408 9.97 -41.01 -1.61
N LEU A 409 9.67 -40.41 -2.75
CA LEU A 409 9.82 -41.01 -4.06
C LEU A 409 11.28 -41.46 -4.32
N THR A 410 12.23 -40.59 -3.96
CA THR A 410 13.68 -40.87 -4.11
C THR A 410 14.09 -42.10 -3.30
N GLN A 411 13.59 -42.21 -2.06
CA GLN A 411 13.84 -43.38 -1.22
C GLN A 411 13.24 -44.64 -1.81
N GLN A 412 11.96 -44.64 -2.21
CA GLN A 412 11.31 -45.78 -2.83
C GLN A 412 11.96 -46.26 -4.13
N LEU A 413 12.43 -45.32 -4.98
CA LEU A 413 13.17 -45.66 -6.21
C LEU A 413 14.51 -46.33 -5.91
N LYS A 414 15.27 -45.85 -4.93
CA LYS A 414 16.54 -46.44 -4.46
C LYS A 414 16.32 -47.84 -3.89
N GLU A 415 15.29 -48.05 -3.06
CA GLU A 415 14.92 -49.36 -2.50
C GLU A 415 14.55 -50.36 -3.60
N ASN A 416 14.03 -49.89 -4.73
CA ASN A 416 13.75 -50.69 -5.91
C ASN A 416 14.90 -50.74 -6.92
N HIS A 417 16.11 -50.32 -6.51
CA HIS A 417 17.35 -50.36 -7.30
C HIS A 417 17.31 -49.56 -8.61
N VAL A 418 16.50 -48.46 -8.64
CA VAL A 418 16.47 -47.55 -9.77
C VAL A 418 17.72 -46.65 -9.72
N GLN A 419 18.48 -46.64 -10.79
CA GLN A 419 19.65 -45.77 -10.90
C GLN A 419 19.22 -44.35 -11.23
N LEU A 420 19.55 -43.43 -10.35
CA LEU A 420 19.29 -41.99 -10.51
C LEU A 420 20.58 -41.32 -10.98
N ARG A 421 20.60 -40.81 -12.20
CA ARG A 421 21.69 -40.01 -12.76
C ARG A 421 21.21 -38.56 -12.84
N GLU A 422 21.73 -37.77 -11.95
CA GLU A 422 21.37 -36.34 -11.94
C GLU A 422 22.00 -35.59 -13.12
N LEU A 423 21.24 -34.68 -13.72
CA LEU A 423 21.75 -33.73 -14.72
C LEU A 423 22.90 -32.86 -14.14
N THR A 424 23.84 -32.50 -15.02
CA THR A 424 24.88 -31.50 -14.70
C THR A 424 24.27 -30.10 -14.46
N THR A 425 25.03 -29.22 -13.86
CA THR A 425 24.57 -27.84 -13.63
C THR A 425 24.27 -27.13 -14.95
N GLU A 426 25.05 -27.34 -15.98
CA GLU A 426 24.88 -26.78 -17.33
C GLU A 426 23.59 -27.27 -17.97
N GLU A 427 23.34 -28.58 -17.96
CA GLU A 427 22.09 -29.14 -18.49
C GLU A 427 20.85 -28.63 -17.77
N ILE A 428 20.94 -28.40 -16.44
CA ILE A 428 19.84 -27.76 -15.68
C ILE A 428 19.60 -26.33 -16.15
N LEU A 429 20.65 -25.54 -16.34
CA LEU A 429 20.55 -24.13 -16.79
C LEU A 429 20.01 -24.03 -18.23
N ASP A 430 20.34 -24.98 -19.11
CA ASP A 430 19.75 -25.05 -20.45
C ASP A 430 18.24 -25.27 -20.41
N LYS A 431 17.74 -26.12 -19.49
CA LYS A 431 16.30 -26.28 -19.27
C LYS A 431 15.64 -25.02 -18.75
N VAL A 432 16.30 -24.31 -17.83
CA VAL A 432 15.80 -23.00 -17.34
C VAL A 432 15.65 -22.01 -18.50
N GLN A 433 16.63 -21.96 -19.41
CA GLN A 433 16.59 -21.06 -20.55
C GLN A 433 15.42 -21.37 -21.51
N MET A 434 15.07 -22.63 -21.68
CA MET A 434 13.89 -23.05 -22.47
C MET A 434 12.56 -22.61 -21.81
N LEU A 435 12.50 -22.65 -20.49
CA LEU A 435 11.28 -22.30 -19.73
C LEU A 435 11.10 -20.78 -19.57
N ILE A 436 12.18 -20.02 -19.48
CA ILE A 436 12.17 -18.56 -19.31
C ILE A 436 12.84 -17.89 -20.52
N PRO A 437 12.15 -17.77 -21.66
CA PRO A 437 12.76 -17.20 -22.87
C PRO A 437 13.03 -15.70 -22.76
N ARG A 438 12.37 -14.97 -21.82
CA ARG A 438 12.57 -13.53 -21.56
C ARG A 438 13.30 -13.31 -20.24
N ARG A 439 14.62 -13.31 -20.29
CA ARG A 439 15.51 -13.06 -19.12
C ARG A 439 15.25 -11.69 -18.48
N ASP A 440 14.91 -10.68 -19.27
CA ASP A 440 14.69 -9.31 -18.77
C ASP A 440 13.57 -9.24 -17.73
N THR A 441 12.46 -9.97 -17.95
CA THR A 441 11.34 -10.02 -16.99
C THR A 441 11.75 -10.64 -15.63
N LEU A 442 12.64 -11.64 -15.67
CA LEU A 442 13.16 -12.26 -14.44
C LEU A 442 14.10 -11.32 -13.69
N ASN A 443 14.99 -10.64 -14.41
CA ASN A 443 15.91 -9.66 -13.83
C ASN A 443 15.16 -8.49 -13.18
N GLU A 444 14.11 -7.97 -13.83
CA GLU A 444 13.23 -6.96 -13.26
C GLU A 444 12.53 -7.43 -11.98
N LEU A 445 12.12 -8.71 -11.93
CA LEU A 445 11.49 -9.30 -10.76
C LEU A 445 12.49 -9.43 -9.59
N MET A 446 13.71 -9.88 -9.88
CA MET A 446 14.80 -9.98 -8.89
C MET A 446 15.18 -8.60 -8.35
N PHE A 447 15.34 -7.62 -9.23
CA PHE A 447 15.58 -6.22 -8.84
C PHE A 447 14.47 -5.69 -7.93
N SER A 448 13.21 -5.90 -8.33
CA SER A 448 12.04 -5.46 -7.55
C SER A 448 12.00 -6.09 -6.16
N PHE A 449 12.42 -7.36 -6.01
CA PHE A 449 12.47 -8.04 -4.72
C PHE A 449 13.48 -7.40 -3.77
N ILE A 450 14.74 -7.27 -4.21
CA ILE A 450 15.82 -6.68 -3.40
C ILE A 450 15.51 -5.23 -3.06
N SER A 451 15.10 -4.44 -4.06
CA SER A 451 14.74 -3.03 -3.85
C SER A 451 13.61 -2.88 -2.85
N LYS A 452 12.51 -3.63 -2.98
CA LYS A 452 11.38 -3.59 -2.03
C LYS A 452 11.78 -4.03 -0.62
N ALA A 453 12.55 -5.11 -0.50
CA ALA A 453 13.02 -5.56 0.80
C ALA A 453 13.82 -4.46 1.52
N LYS A 454 14.80 -3.87 0.84
CA LYS A 454 15.65 -2.79 1.38
C LYS A 454 14.86 -1.51 1.67
N THR A 455 13.93 -1.12 0.79
CA THR A 455 13.07 0.05 0.99
C THR A 455 12.14 -0.11 2.20
N ASN A 456 11.73 -1.34 2.51
CA ASN A 456 10.93 -1.65 3.70
C ASN A 456 11.80 -1.90 4.96
N GLY A 457 13.11 -1.67 4.88
CA GLY A 457 14.04 -1.86 5.98
C GLY A 457 14.28 -3.32 6.36
N LEU A 458 13.91 -4.28 5.49
CA LEU A 458 14.06 -5.71 5.73
C LEU A 458 15.49 -6.16 5.45
N THR A 459 15.99 -7.01 6.33
CA THR A 459 17.24 -7.76 6.12
C THR A 459 16.95 -9.16 5.57
N MET A 460 17.99 -9.86 5.09
CA MET A 460 17.86 -11.28 4.71
C MET A 460 17.38 -12.17 5.87
N VAL A 461 17.72 -11.81 7.11
CA VAL A 461 17.27 -12.51 8.31
C VAL A 461 15.75 -12.35 8.48
N ASP A 462 15.24 -11.11 8.28
CA ASP A 462 13.80 -10.83 8.39
C ASP A 462 13.01 -11.59 7.32
N VAL A 463 13.49 -11.62 6.07
CA VAL A 463 12.86 -12.38 4.98
C VAL A 463 12.86 -13.87 5.30
N THR A 464 13.97 -14.41 5.85
CA THR A 464 14.04 -15.82 6.27
C THR A 464 13.06 -16.13 7.41
N ALA A 465 12.92 -15.22 8.37
CA ALA A 465 11.94 -15.35 9.46
C ALA A 465 10.50 -15.33 8.93
N ARG A 466 10.16 -14.40 8.02
CA ARG A 466 8.84 -14.33 7.37
C ARG A 466 8.52 -15.62 6.60
N LEU A 467 9.51 -16.19 5.90
CA LEU A 467 9.35 -17.48 5.20
C LEU A 467 8.92 -18.62 6.13
N ARG A 468 9.48 -18.65 7.35
CA ARG A 468 9.18 -19.71 8.33
C ARG A 468 7.83 -19.53 9.04
N GLN A 469 7.39 -18.31 9.23
CA GLN A 469 6.21 -17.95 10.03
C GLN A 469 4.92 -17.81 9.21
N GLY A 470 5.03 -17.47 7.92
CA GLY A 470 3.88 -17.17 7.06
C GLY A 470 3.37 -18.38 6.27
N ASN A 471 2.08 -18.36 5.94
CA ASN A 471 1.48 -19.34 5.03
C ASN A 471 1.68 -18.90 3.58
N TRP A 472 2.88 -19.15 3.04
CA TRP A 472 3.28 -18.78 1.69
C TRP A 472 3.03 -19.91 0.69
N SER A 473 2.62 -19.55 -0.54
CA SER A 473 2.54 -20.53 -1.64
C SER A 473 3.94 -21.12 -1.94
N ARG A 474 3.97 -22.30 -2.56
CA ARG A 474 5.22 -22.94 -2.96
C ARG A 474 6.06 -22.03 -3.87
N LYS A 475 5.41 -21.34 -4.80
CA LYS A 475 6.03 -20.36 -5.71
C LYS A 475 6.73 -19.23 -4.95
N GLN A 476 6.06 -18.67 -3.94
CA GLN A 476 6.62 -17.62 -3.09
C GLN A 476 7.82 -18.13 -2.29
N ARG A 477 7.72 -19.33 -1.68
CA ARG A 477 8.82 -19.93 -0.90
C ARG A 477 10.04 -20.20 -1.76
N VAL A 478 9.86 -20.82 -2.93
CA VAL A 478 10.96 -21.16 -3.85
C VAL A 478 11.63 -19.88 -4.34
N PHE A 479 10.85 -18.87 -4.74
CA PHE A 479 11.40 -17.59 -5.21
C PHE A 479 12.18 -16.87 -4.13
N ALA A 480 11.63 -16.74 -2.93
CA ALA A 480 12.30 -16.02 -1.85
C ALA A 480 13.60 -16.72 -1.40
N SER A 481 13.62 -18.07 -1.39
CA SER A 481 14.83 -18.85 -1.11
C SER A 481 15.93 -18.62 -2.17
N LEU A 482 15.55 -18.54 -3.45
CA LEU A 482 16.42 -18.18 -4.55
C LEU A 482 16.96 -16.74 -4.37
N MET A 483 16.07 -15.80 -4.02
CA MET A 483 16.42 -14.38 -3.88
C MET A 483 17.38 -14.10 -2.72
N ILE A 484 17.29 -14.82 -1.61
CA ILE A 484 18.24 -14.68 -0.49
C ILE A 484 19.66 -14.94 -0.97
N ARG A 485 19.90 -15.96 -1.81
CA ARG A 485 21.23 -16.27 -2.36
C ARG A 485 21.73 -15.21 -3.34
N ILE A 486 20.85 -14.74 -4.22
CA ILE A 486 21.18 -13.67 -5.18
C ILE A 486 21.50 -12.37 -4.41
N TRP A 487 20.72 -12.03 -3.39
CA TRP A 487 20.95 -10.85 -2.56
C TRP A 487 22.27 -10.91 -1.79
N GLN A 488 22.68 -12.09 -1.29
CA GLN A 488 24.00 -12.28 -0.69
C GLN A 488 25.13 -11.94 -1.67
N GLN A 489 25.04 -12.39 -2.93
CA GLN A 489 26.02 -12.07 -3.96
C GLN A 489 25.97 -10.59 -4.37
N TYR A 490 24.77 -10.03 -4.48
CA TYR A 490 24.57 -8.61 -4.76
C TYR A 490 25.29 -7.72 -3.72
N GLU A 491 25.12 -8.00 -2.44
CA GLU A 491 25.81 -7.30 -1.35
C GLU A 491 27.34 -7.53 -1.38
N SER A 492 27.79 -8.72 -1.81
CA SER A 492 29.21 -8.99 -1.96
C SER A 492 29.84 -8.13 -3.07
N ILE A 493 29.14 -8.06 -4.22
CA ILE A 493 29.64 -7.25 -5.37
C ILE A 493 29.64 -5.76 -5.01
N LEU A 494 28.60 -5.26 -4.35
CA LEU A 494 28.58 -3.88 -3.85
C LEU A 494 29.78 -3.61 -2.93
N ARG A 495 30.09 -4.56 -2.04
CA ARG A 495 31.21 -4.48 -1.10
C ARG A 495 32.58 -4.45 -1.79
N GLU A 496 32.77 -5.33 -2.72
CA GLU A 496 34.02 -5.46 -3.48
C GLU A 496 34.31 -4.22 -4.32
N ASN A 497 33.26 -3.51 -4.77
CA ASN A 497 33.41 -2.29 -5.58
C ASN A 497 33.29 -0.99 -4.76
N ASP A 498 33.36 -1.04 -3.43
CA ASP A 498 33.18 0.10 -2.52
C ASP A 498 31.89 0.89 -2.81
N MET A 499 30.78 0.19 -3.09
CA MET A 499 29.48 0.78 -3.48
C MET A 499 28.38 0.49 -2.46
N ILE A 500 27.41 1.39 -2.42
CA ILE A 500 26.07 1.22 -1.80
C ILE A 500 24.99 1.51 -2.83
N ASP A 501 23.79 1.03 -2.63
CA ASP A 501 22.63 1.47 -3.42
C ASP A 501 21.84 2.59 -2.74
N PHE A 502 20.82 3.12 -3.42
CA PHE A 502 20.02 4.23 -2.89
C PHE A 502 19.30 3.90 -1.58
N ASN A 503 18.85 2.65 -1.43
CA ASN A 503 18.14 2.23 -0.21
C ASN A 503 19.10 2.11 0.97
N ASP A 504 20.35 1.73 0.72
CA ASP A 504 21.39 1.65 1.74
C ASP A 504 21.68 3.01 2.38
N MET A 505 21.56 4.11 1.64
CA MET A 505 21.77 5.45 2.18
C MET A 505 20.84 5.72 3.36
N ILE A 506 19.56 5.35 3.23
CA ILE A 506 18.56 5.54 4.29
C ILE A 506 18.79 4.54 5.43
N ASN A 507 19.05 3.27 5.10
CA ASN A 507 19.24 2.22 6.10
C ASN A 507 20.50 2.43 6.95
N TYR A 508 21.63 2.84 6.35
CA TYR A 508 22.84 3.21 7.10
C TYR A 508 22.63 4.49 7.93
N ALA A 509 21.95 5.50 7.36
CA ALA A 509 21.61 6.70 8.12
C ALA A 509 20.77 6.39 9.36
N LEU A 510 19.79 5.50 9.23
CA LEU A 510 18.96 5.04 10.33
C LEU A 510 19.78 4.28 11.40
N GLN A 511 20.71 3.41 10.98
CA GLN A 511 21.62 2.72 11.90
C GLN A 511 22.48 3.72 12.68
N VAL A 512 23.06 4.72 12.00
CA VAL A 512 23.84 5.80 12.65
C VAL A 512 22.98 6.59 13.61
N ALA A 513 21.77 6.96 13.19
CA ALA A 513 20.84 7.73 14.02
C ALA A 513 20.46 6.99 15.31
N LYS A 514 20.26 5.66 15.24
CA LYS A 514 19.96 4.81 16.41
C LYS A 514 21.17 4.57 17.33
N SER A 515 22.38 4.47 16.77
CA SER A 515 23.59 4.12 17.54
C SER A 515 24.38 5.33 18.06
N SER A 516 24.23 6.51 17.46
CA SER A 516 25.08 7.67 17.68
C SER A 516 24.31 8.99 17.64
N SER A 517 23.19 9.09 18.33
CA SER A 517 22.30 10.27 18.32
C SER A 517 23.02 11.60 18.65
N GLY A 518 24.07 11.57 19.48
CA GLY A 518 24.89 12.75 19.80
C GLY A 518 25.74 13.31 18.65
N LYS A 519 25.90 12.57 17.55
CA LYS A 519 26.63 13.01 16.34
C LYS A 519 25.73 13.59 15.25
N LEU A 520 24.40 13.52 15.42
CA LEU A 520 23.45 14.05 14.45
C LEU A 520 23.38 15.56 14.51
N ASN A 521 23.18 16.19 13.35
CA ASN A 521 22.85 17.59 13.28
C ASN A 521 21.52 17.84 14.03
N LYS A 522 21.48 18.92 14.81
CA LYS A 522 20.30 19.30 15.57
C LYS A 522 19.48 20.28 14.74
N TYR A 523 18.28 19.85 14.39
CA TYR A 523 17.33 20.69 13.67
C TYR A 523 16.23 21.16 14.63
N SER A 524 15.97 22.47 14.67
CA SER A 524 14.85 23.01 15.44
C SER A 524 13.51 22.84 14.74
N HIS A 525 13.52 22.78 13.40
CA HIS A 525 12.33 22.60 12.57
C HIS A 525 12.62 21.63 11.44
N ILE A 526 11.77 20.61 11.29
CA ILE A 526 11.81 19.66 10.19
C ILE A 526 10.51 19.81 9.40
N LEU A 527 10.62 20.07 8.10
CA LEU A 527 9.47 20.20 7.20
C LEU A 527 9.56 19.15 6.10
N ILE A 528 8.44 18.50 5.76
CA ILE A 528 8.40 17.40 4.79
C ILE A 528 7.31 17.67 3.76
N ASP A 529 7.68 17.73 2.49
CA ASP A 529 6.74 17.76 1.37
C ASP A 529 6.42 16.33 0.90
N GLU A 530 5.25 16.14 0.27
CA GLU A 530 4.75 14.86 -0.23
C GLU A 530 4.81 13.74 0.83
N TYR A 531 4.42 14.05 2.07
CA TYR A 531 4.54 13.15 3.23
C TYR A 531 3.83 11.80 3.04
N GLN A 532 2.79 11.70 2.20
CA GLN A 532 2.13 10.44 1.91
C GLN A 532 3.04 9.40 1.23
N ASP A 533 4.17 9.82 0.64
CA ASP A 533 5.10 8.90 -0.04
C ASP A 533 6.24 8.39 0.86
N ILE A 534 6.27 8.80 2.12
CA ILE A 534 7.32 8.41 3.07
C ILE A 534 7.31 6.90 3.32
N THR A 535 8.51 6.29 3.35
CA THR A 535 8.72 4.89 3.74
C THR A 535 8.89 4.76 5.26
N ASP A 536 8.69 3.54 5.79
CA ASP A 536 8.87 3.33 7.24
C ASP A 536 10.29 3.65 7.72
N PRO A 537 11.41 3.25 7.04
CA PRO A 537 12.75 3.64 7.43
C PRO A 537 13.01 5.16 7.39
N GLN A 538 12.42 5.87 6.42
CA GLN A 538 12.51 7.34 6.37
C GLN A 538 11.79 7.97 7.55
N LEU A 539 10.60 7.48 7.91
CA LEU A 539 9.86 7.95 9.08
C LEU A 539 10.65 7.72 10.38
N GLU A 540 11.22 6.52 10.56
CA GLU A 540 12.05 6.22 11.73
C GLU A 540 13.30 7.13 11.80
N LEU A 541 13.92 7.45 10.67
CA LEU A 541 15.02 8.42 10.59
C LEU A 541 14.58 9.81 11.08
N ILE A 542 13.42 10.30 10.62
CA ILE A 542 12.85 11.58 11.06
C ILE A 542 12.57 11.58 12.57
N GLN A 543 11.98 10.48 13.10
CA GLN A 543 11.73 10.35 14.54
C GLN A 543 13.05 10.38 15.36
N SER A 544 14.11 9.76 14.83
CA SER A 544 15.44 9.80 15.45
C SER A 544 16.03 11.21 15.45
N LEU A 545 15.88 11.98 14.36
CA LEU A 545 16.33 13.39 14.28
C LEU A 545 15.56 14.30 15.23
N LEU A 546 14.23 14.13 15.35
CA LEU A 546 13.40 14.87 16.30
C LEU A 546 13.82 14.59 17.74
N SER A 547 14.15 13.33 18.04
CA SER A 547 14.58 12.93 19.39
C SER A 547 15.98 13.43 19.76
N ALA A 548 16.83 13.71 18.76
CA ALA A 548 18.19 14.22 18.97
C ALA A 548 18.23 15.70 19.42
N SER A 549 17.14 16.46 19.25
CA SER A 549 17.06 17.88 19.62
C SER A 549 15.76 18.17 20.39
N ALA A 550 15.88 18.47 21.67
CA ALA A 550 14.72 18.81 22.51
C ALA A 550 14.00 20.07 21.97
N GLY A 551 12.68 20.00 21.83
CA GLY A 551 11.87 21.12 21.34
C GLY A 551 11.79 21.23 19.81
N SER A 552 12.33 20.28 19.07
CA SER A 552 12.16 20.20 17.62
C SER A 552 10.70 20.08 17.21
N THR A 553 10.34 20.74 16.12
CA THR A 553 8.97 20.69 15.56
C THR A 553 8.97 19.98 14.21
N LEU A 554 7.84 19.35 13.89
CA LEU A 554 7.60 18.68 12.62
C LEU A 554 6.41 19.31 11.89
N PHE A 555 6.61 19.62 10.62
CA PHE A 555 5.56 20.14 9.73
C PHE A 555 5.51 19.32 8.44
N CYS A 556 4.47 18.51 8.29
CA CYS A 556 4.29 17.63 7.14
C CYS A 556 3.18 18.14 6.24
N VAL A 557 3.39 18.11 4.92
CA VAL A 557 2.37 18.42 3.93
C VAL A 557 2.20 17.21 3.02
N GLY A 558 0.95 16.75 2.81
CA GLY A 558 0.70 15.57 1.99
C GLY A 558 -0.74 15.45 1.50
N ASP A 559 -0.95 14.55 0.53
CA ASP A 559 -2.25 14.18 -0.01
C ASP A 559 -2.40 12.67 -0.05
N ASP A 560 -3.18 12.08 0.87
CA ASP A 560 -3.46 10.65 0.94
C ASP A 560 -4.02 10.08 -0.39
N ARG A 561 -4.75 10.91 -1.15
CA ARG A 561 -5.30 10.56 -2.47
C ARG A 561 -4.24 10.49 -3.58
N GLN A 562 -3.01 10.94 -3.32
CA GLN A 562 -1.86 10.87 -4.24
C GLN A 562 -0.78 9.88 -3.80
N ASN A 563 -1.08 8.99 -2.85
CA ASN A 563 -0.18 7.88 -2.52
C ASN A 563 -0.27 6.81 -3.61
N ILE A 564 0.70 6.81 -4.53
CA ILE A 564 0.79 5.92 -5.71
C ILE A 564 2.14 5.20 -5.82
N PHE A 565 2.99 5.27 -4.80
CA PHE A 565 4.33 4.68 -4.78
C PHE A 565 4.45 3.53 -3.78
N SER A 566 3.35 2.78 -3.52
CA SER A 566 3.42 1.60 -2.63
C SER A 566 4.36 0.52 -3.20
N PHE A 567 4.46 0.42 -4.53
CA PHE A 567 5.44 -0.45 -5.18
C PHE A 567 6.90 -0.04 -4.89
N ALA A 568 7.15 1.23 -4.53
CA ALA A 568 8.45 1.77 -4.10
C ALA A 568 8.56 1.89 -2.57
N GLY A 569 7.68 1.24 -1.80
CA GLY A 569 7.73 1.14 -0.35
C GLY A 569 7.02 2.26 0.42
N SER A 570 6.31 3.19 -0.24
CA SER A 570 5.50 4.18 0.48
C SER A 570 4.37 3.50 1.27
N ASN A 571 4.14 3.98 2.49
CA ASN A 571 3.14 3.42 3.38
C ASN A 571 2.06 4.47 3.68
N ILE A 572 0.87 4.30 3.09
CA ILE A 572 -0.26 5.23 3.26
C ILE A 572 -0.67 5.40 4.74
N TYR A 573 -0.45 4.39 5.57
CA TYR A 573 -0.81 4.46 6.99
C TYR A 573 0.04 5.45 7.77
N ASN A 574 1.20 5.87 7.25
CA ASN A 574 2.00 6.91 7.87
C ASN A 574 1.27 8.26 7.88
N ILE A 575 0.48 8.56 6.85
CA ILE A 575 -0.36 9.77 6.82
C ILE A 575 -1.73 9.53 7.48
N LEU A 576 -2.37 8.36 7.28
CA LEU A 576 -3.69 8.06 7.85
C LEU A 576 -3.66 7.94 9.38
N GLN A 577 -2.56 7.49 9.95
CA GLN A 577 -2.36 7.26 11.39
C GLN A 577 -1.29 8.20 11.96
N PHE A 578 -1.22 9.42 11.47
CA PHE A 578 -0.19 10.39 11.85
C PHE A 578 -0.18 10.65 13.38
N GLU A 579 -1.36 10.81 14.01
CA GLU A 579 -1.49 11.04 15.46
C GLU A 579 -1.00 9.86 16.32
N ASN A 580 -1.07 8.63 15.80
CA ASN A 580 -0.53 7.47 16.50
C ASN A 580 1.01 7.50 16.58
N ARG A 581 1.66 8.17 15.60
CA ARG A 581 3.11 8.34 15.53
C ARG A 581 3.57 9.62 16.23
N PHE A 582 2.74 10.66 16.18
CA PHE A 582 3.00 11.98 16.71
C PHE A 582 1.82 12.45 17.57
N PRO A 583 1.78 12.02 18.86
CA PRO A 583 0.65 12.36 19.74
C PRO A 583 0.45 13.87 19.87
N TYR A 584 -0.81 14.28 19.94
CA TYR A 584 -1.25 15.69 20.04
C TYR A 584 -0.93 16.53 18.79
N ALA A 585 -0.73 15.88 17.64
CA ALA A 585 -0.54 16.58 16.38
C ALA A 585 -1.81 17.35 15.98
N GLU A 586 -1.60 18.54 15.40
CA GLU A 586 -2.68 19.31 14.78
C GLU A 586 -2.76 19.03 13.29
N GLN A 587 -3.99 18.92 12.80
CA GLN A 587 -4.28 18.75 11.39
C GLN A 587 -4.89 20.02 10.81
N THR A 588 -4.48 20.39 9.60
CA THR A 588 -5.07 21.49 8.82
C THR A 588 -5.39 20.99 7.42
N VAL A 589 -6.63 21.21 6.95
CA VAL A 589 -7.07 20.73 5.63
C VAL A 589 -7.03 21.86 4.62
N LEU A 590 -6.23 21.73 3.55
CA LEU A 590 -6.26 22.61 2.38
C LEU A 590 -7.27 22.07 1.38
N SER A 591 -8.49 22.55 1.46
CA SER A 591 -9.64 22.04 0.72
C SER A 591 -9.82 22.66 -0.67
N THR A 592 -9.19 23.81 -0.97
CA THR A 592 -9.43 24.53 -2.22
C THR A 592 -8.49 24.04 -3.32
N ASN A 593 -9.05 23.56 -4.46
CA ASN A 593 -8.29 23.23 -5.66
C ASN A 593 -8.25 24.44 -6.61
N TYR A 594 -7.06 24.99 -6.82
CA TYR A 594 -6.82 26.15 -7.69
C TYR A 594 -6.44 25.79 -9.13
N ARG A 595 -6.23 24.49 -9.40
CA ARG A 595 -5.72 23.98 -10.69
C ARG A 595 -6.83 23.65 -11.67
N CYS A 596 -7.77 22.80 -11.23
CA CYS A 596 -8.68 22.13 -12.14
C CYS A 596 -10.03 22.84 -12.25
N PRO A 597 -10.70 22.77 -13.44
CA PRO A 597 -12.11 23.11 -13.61
C PRO A 597 -13.02 22.35 -12.65
N LYS A 598 -14.21 22.92 -12.37
CA LYS A 598 -15.15 22.44 -11.35
C LYS A 598 -15.51 20.96 -11.54
N ASN A 599 -15.92 20.58 -12.71
CA ASN A 599 -16.37 19.20 -12.99
C ASN A 599 -15.23 18.15 -12.92
N ILE A 600 -13.98 18.53 -13.22
CA ILE A 600 -12.81 17.66 -12.99
C ILE A 600 -12.56 17.45 -11.49
N VAL A 601 -12.71 18.50 -10.67
CA VAL A 601 -12.63 18.40 -9.22
C VAL A 601 -13.74 17.48 -8.68
N GLU A 602 -14.96 17.62 -9.16
CA GLU A 602 -16.10 16.78 -8.76
C GLU A 602 -15.88 15.31 -9.13
N ALA A 603 -15.49 15.02 -10.38
CA ALA A 603 -15.20 13.67 -10.84
C ALA A 603 -14.04 13.02 -10.06
N SER A 604 -12.96 13.77 -9.84
CA SER A 604 -11.81 13.28 -9.08
C SER A 604 -12.13 13.04 -7.61
N ASN A 605 -12.95 13.89 -6.98
CA ASN A 605 -13.43 13.67 -5.62
C ASN A 605 -14.30 12.43 -5.52
N PHE A 606 -15.22 12.25 -6.48
CA PHE A 606 -16.11 11.09 -6.51
C PHE A 606 -15.30 9.79 -6.52
N ILE A 607 -14.35 9.65 -7.45
CA ILE A 607 -13.55 8.41 -7.57
C ILE A 607 -12.67 8.17 -6.32
N ALA A 608 -12.06 9.22 -5.76
CA ALA A 608 -11.23 9.09 -4.57
C ALA A 608 -12.05 8.70 -3.33
N ASN A 609 -13.30 9.15 -3.23
CA ASN A 609 -14.18 8.85 -2.12
C ASN A 609 -14.70 7.41 -2.11
N LEU A 610 -14.57 6.65 -3.21
CA LEU A 610 -14.89 5.22 -3.25
C LEU A 610 -13.87 4.36 -2.49
N ASN A 611 -12.67 4.90 -2.19
CA ASN A 611 -11.68 4.21 -1.37
C ASN A 611 -12.10 4.21 0.11
N LYS A 612 -11.81 3.10 0.80
CA LYS A 612 -12.02 2.96 2.24
C LYS A 612 -10.87 3.59 3.04
N CYS A 613 -9.62 3.34 2.59
CA CYS A 613 -8.41 3.88 3.20
C CYS A 613 -8.16 5.31 2.70
N LYS A 614 -8.75 6.30 3.36
CA LYS A 614 -8.66 7.73 3.02
C LYS A 614 -8.84 8.61 4.24
N VAL A 615 -8.43 9.87 4.14
CA VAL A 615 -8.86 10.94 5.05
C VAL A 615 -10.11 11.60 4.48
N GLU A 616 -11.12 11.76 5.32
CA GLU A 616 -12.33 12.50 4.93
C GLU A 616 -12.01 13.99 4.77
N LYS A 617 -12.12 14.51 3.55
CA LYS A 617 -11.91 15.92 3.23
C LYS A 617 -12.83 16.38 2.11
N ASN A 618 -13.43 17.53 2.29
CA ASN A 618 -14.29 18.15 1.28
C ASN A 618 -13.45 19.07 0.40
N VAL A 619 -13.15 18.66 -0.83
CA VAL A 619 -12.35 19.45 -1.78
C VAL A 619 -13.29 20.25 -2.66
N VAL A 620 -13.08 21.58 -2.68
CA VAL A 620 -13.88 22.52 -3.45
C VAL A 620 -13.05 23.18 -4.56
N PRO A 621 -13.61 23.42 -5.75
CA PRO A 621 -12.91 24.13 -6.81
C PRO A 621 -12.86 25.63 -6.49
N ALA A 622 -11.70 26.28 -6.74
CA ALA A 622 -11.59 27.72 -6.72
C ALA A 622 -12.31 28.36 -7.92
N SER A 623 -12.27 27.69 -9.07
CA SER A 623 -12.90 28.13 -10.32
C SER A 623 -14.34 27.61 -10.41
N LYS A 624 -15.28 28.46 -10.85
CA LYS A 624 -16.64 28.07 -11.20
C LYS A 624 -16.76 27.57 -12.65
N ILE A 625 -15.68 27.66 -13.42
CA ILE A 625 -15.65 27.29 -14.83
C ILE A 625 -15.86 25.76 -14.93
N GLN A 626 -16.79 25.36 -15.79
CA GLN A 626 -17.02 23.97 -16.15
C GLN A 626 -16.44 23.73 -17.53
N GLN A 627 -15.62 22.69 -17.67
CA GLN A 627 -15.08 22.21 -18.93
C GLN A 627 -15.46 20.75 -19.11
N PRO A 628 -16.00 20.35 -20.28
CA PRO A 628 -16.40 18.96 -20.48
C PRO A 628 -15.19 18.01 -20.33
N ILE A 629 -15.42 16.87 -19.67
CA ILE A 629 -14.48 15.76 -19.72
C ILE A 629 -14.86 14.92 -20.93
N HIS A 630 -14.07 15.02 -21.98
CA HIS A 630 -14.36 14.40 -23.27
C HIS A 630 -14.05 12.91 -23.24
N LEU A 631 -15.00 12.08 -23.68
CA LEU A 631 -14.83 10.63 -23.77
C LEU A 631 -14.78 10.20 -25.25
N PHE A 632 -13.60 9.75 -25.70
CA PHE A 632 -13.42 9.02 -26.95
C PHE A 632 -13.66 7.53 -26.71
N GLN A 633 -14.70 7.00 -27.36
CA GLN A 633 -15.09 5.60 -27.20
C GLN A 633 -15.05 4.88 -28.55
N LYS A 634 -14.19 3.85 -28.68
CA LYS A 634 -14.17 2.99 -29.86
C LYS A 634 -15.50 2.25 -29.97
N PRO A 635 -16.23 2.34 -31.11
CA PRO A 635 -17.46 1.60 -31.35
C PRO A 635 -17.24 0.07 -31.38
N GLY A 636 -18.25 -0.71 -30.91
CA GLY A 636 -18.14 -2.18 -30.89
C GLY A 636 -18.17 -2.85 -32.25
N ASN A 637 -18.76 -2.17 -33.27
CA ASN A 637 -18.82 -2.62 -34.64
C ASN A 637 -17.63 -2.21 -35.51
N ASP A 638 -16.65 -1.49 -34.95
CA ASP A 638 -15.40 -1.15 -35.64
C ASP A 638 -14.43 -2.32 -35.54
N GLU A 639 -14.03 -2.92 -36.64
CA GLU A 639 -13.13 -4.08 -36.74
C GLU A 639 -11.66 -3.75 -36.48
N THR A 640 -11.28 -2.46 -36.44
CA THR A 640 -9.90 -2.04 -36.13
C THR A 640 -9.50 -2.49 -34.74
N LEU A 641 -8.25 -2.89 -34.52
CA LEU A 641 -7.74 -3.14 -33.18
C LEU A 641 -7.80 -1.87 -32.32
N TYR A 642 -8.13 -2.01 -31.04
CA TYR A 642 -8.26 -0.86 -30.15
C TYR A 642 -6.99 0.00 -30.11
N ASP A 643 -5.81 -0.61 -30.06
CA ASP A 643 -4.52 0.10 -30.02
C ASP A 643 -4.30 0.97 -31.28
N ASP A 644 -4.71 0.51 -32.46
CA ASP A 644 -4.58 1.25 -33.71
C ASP A 644 -5.59 2.39 -33.82
N TRP A 645 -6.85 2.11 -33.47
CA TRP A 645 -7.89 3.12 -33.40
C TRP A 645 -7.52 4.26 -32.45
N GLN A 646 -7.06 3.89 -31.21
CA GLN A 646 -6.63 4.86 -30.19
C GLN A 646 -5.45 5.70 -30.69
N HIS A 647 -4.45 5.06 -31.32
CA HIS A 647 -3.29 5.73 -31.87
C HIS A 647 -3.68 6.82 -32.87
N GLU A 648 -4.48 6.47 -33.87
CA GLU A 648 -4.91 7.42 -34.93
C GLU A 648 -5.74 8.57 -34.34
N LYS A 649 -6.70 8.28 -33.46
CA LYS A 649 -7.53 9.33 -32.84
C LYS A 649 -6.71 10.23 -31.92
N ALA A 650 -5.77 9.67 -31.13
CA ALA A 650 -4.91 10.46 -30.28
C ALA A 650 -3.94 11.34 -31.10
N LYS A 651 -3.33 10.80 -32.16
CA LYS A 651 -2.47 11.55 -33.09
C LYS A 651 -3.22 12.73 -33.72
N GLN A 652 -4.43 12.50 -34.20
CA GLN A 652 -5.28 13.57 -34.78
C GLN A 652 -5.55 14.65 -33.73
N LEU A 653 -6.02 14.27 -32.52
CA LEU A 653 -6.33 15.22 -31.46
C LEU A 653 -5.11 16.02 -31.02
N VAL A 654 -3.95 15.39 -30.83
CA VAL A 654 -2.69 16.07 -30.45
C VAL A 654 -2.31 17.08 -31.54
N THR A 655 -2.42 16.72 -32.83
CA THR A 655 -2.13 17.63 -33.96
C THR A 655 -3.05 18.85 -33.92
N ASP A 656 -4.34 18.65 -33.71
CA ASP A 656 -5.33 19.73 -33.63
C ASP A 656 -5.09 20.64 -32.42
N LEU A 657 -4.79 20.07 -31.26
CA LEU A 657 -4.46 20.83 -30.06
C LEU A 657 -3.19 21.68 -30.23
N ILE A 658 -2.14 21.14 -30.86
CA ILE A 658 -0.90 21.87 -31.11
C ILE A 658 -1.17 23.09 -32.00
N ARG A 659 -2.08 22.97 -32.97
CA ARG A 659 -2.46 24.09 -33.87
C ARG A 659 -3.31 25.16 -33.18
N GLN A 660 -4.14 24.76 -32.21
CA GLN A 660 -5.13 25.63 -31.56
C GLN A 660 -4.65 26.25 -30.25
N LYS A 661 -3.74 25.59 -29.54
CA LYS A 661 -3.24 26.06 -28.24
C LYS A 661 -2.43 27.35 -28.34
N LYS A 662 -2.42 28.14 -27.27
CA LYS A 662 -1.49 29.28 -27.12
C LYS A 662 -0.05 28.82 -26.97
N SER A 663 0.91 29.68 -27.27
CA SER A 663 2.34 29.37 -27.21
C SER A 663 2.83 28.92 -25.81
N ASN A 664 2.19 29.42 -24.76
CA ASN A 664 2.50 29.08 -23.36
C ASN A 664 1.68 27.94 -22.77
N GLU A 665 0.75 27.36 -23.53
CA GLU A 665 -0.05 26.21 -23.09
C GLU A 665 0.64 24.89 -23.42
N GLU A 666 0.45 23.88 -22.59
CA GLU A 666 1.09 22.57 -22.69
C GLU A 666 0.05 21.46 -22.92
N VAL A 667 0.45 20.46 -23.71
CA VAL A 667 -0.30 19.23 -23.93
C VAL A 667 0.43 18.06 -23.28
N MET A 668 -0.28 17.25 -22.50
CA MET A 668 0.28 16.08 -21.84
C MET A 668 -0.51 14.83 -22.22
N VAL A 669 0.19 13.83 -22.73
CA VAL A 669 -0.38 12.52 -23.02
C VAL A 669 0.02 11.54 -21.91
N LEU A 670 -0.97 10.96 -21.25
CA LEU A 670 -0.81 10.05 -20.12
C LEU A 670 -1.28 8.63 -20.47
N SER A 671 -0.60 7.66 -19.92
CA SER A 671 -1.07 6.27 -19.91
C SER A 671 -0.59 5.54 -18.65
N ARG A 672 -1.29 4.46 -18.29
CA ARG A 672 -0.85 3.56 -17.20
C ARG A 672 0.49 2.89 -17.52
N PHE A 673 0.73 2.57 -18.78
CA PHE A 673 1.92 1.91 -19.30
C PHE A 673 2.63 2.74 -20.37
N ASN A 674 3.94 2.52 -20.56
CA ASN A 674 4.75 3.28 -21.54
C ASN A 674 4.50 2.88 -23.02
N ARG A 675 3.98 1.66 -23.30
CA ARG A 675 3.84 1.15 -24.66
C ARG A 675 2.97 2.04 -25.55
N PRO A 676 1.77 2.46 -25.15
CA PRO A 676 0.94 3.37 -25.96
C PRO A 676 1.61 4.73 -26.17
N LEU A 677 2.35 5.22 -25.16
CA LEU A 677 3.04 6.51 -25.23
C LEU A 677 4.18 6.49 -26.25
N ARG A 678 5.07 5.48 -26.20
CA ARG A 678 6.24 5.37 -27.09
C ARG A 678 5.83 5.38 -28.57
N ARG A 679 4.76 4.67 -28.94
CA ARG A 679 4.26 4.63 -30.30
C ARG A 679 3.84 6.02 -30.78
N LEU A 680 3.13 6.78 -29.92
CA LEU A 680 2.66 8.12 -30.28
C LEU A 680 3.79 9.16 -30.24
N GLU A 681 4.73 9.04 -29.31
CA GLU A 681 5.90 9.93 -29.18
C GLU A 681 6.77 9.93 -30.44
N LEU A 682 6.93 8.78 -31.11
CA LEU A 682 7.67 8.66 -32.36
C LEU A 682 7.10 9.51 -33.49
N GLU A 683 5.80 9.84 -33.46
CA GLU A 683 5.13 10.70 -34.46
C GLU A 683 5.41 12.21 -34.22
N PHE A 684 5.95 12.57 -33.05
CA PHE A 684 6.21 13.96 -32.67
C PHE A 684 7.66 14.16 -32.20
N PRO A 685 8.66 14.06 -33.07
CA PRO A 685 10.06 14.10 -32.69
C PRO A 685 10.49 15.45 -32.06
N GLN A 686 9.73 16.53 -32.29
CA GLN A 686 9.98 17.86 -31.70
C GLN A 686 9.05 18.15 -30.50
N ASN A 687 8.66 17.13 -29.74
CA ASN A 687 7.68 17.24 -28.66
C ASN A 687 8.01 18.34 -27.63
N GLU A 688 9.26 18.49 -27.20
CA GLU A 688 9.66 19.51 -26.23
C GLU A 688 9.43 20.93 -26.73
N THR A 689 9.81 21.22 -27.97
CA THR A 689 9.61 22.56 -28.57
C THR A 689 8.14 22.87 -28.83
N LEU A 690 7.32 21.85 -28.99
CA LEU A 690 5.87 21.98 -29.17
C LEU A 690 5.12 22.09 -27.83
N GLY A 691 5.78 22.04 -26.67
CA GLY A 691 5.13 21.97 -25.36
C GLY A 691 4.27 20.72 -25.21
N LEU A 692 4.75 19.59 -25.75
CA LEU A 692 4.07 18.29 -25.71
C LEU A 692 4.90 17.32 -24.86
N ARG A 693 4.24 16.63 -23.90
CA ARG A 693 4.89 15.67 -23.01
C ARG A 693 4.18 14.32 -23.05
N PHE A 694 4.96 13.23 -23.08
CA PHE A 694 4.49 11.86 -23.01
C PHE A 694 4.96 11.20 -21.71
N LEU A 695 4.05 10.96 -20.76
CA LEU A 695 4.41 10.50 -19.41
C LEU A 695 3.51 9.36 -18.96
N SER A 696 4.12 8.36 -18.33
CA SER A 696 3.29 7.46 -17.49
C SER A 696 2.67 8.26 -16.34
N ILE A 697 1.49 7.84 -15.85
CA ILE A 697 0.78 8.57 -14.78
C ILE A 697 1.69 8.74 -13.53
N HIS A 698 2.52 7.73 -13.23
CA HIS A 698 3.47 7.81 -12.11
C HIS A 698 4.50 8.93 -12.30
N ARG A 699 5.03 9.08 -13.51
CA ARG A 699 5.98 10.16 -13.84
C ARG A 699 5.33 11.54 -13.93
N ALA A 700 4.02 11.57 -14.17
CA ALA A 700 3.26 12.82 -14.23
C ALA A 700 2.90 13.38 -12.85
N LYS A 701 3.15 12.65 -11.76
CA LYS A 701 2.94 13.18 -10.40
C LYS A 701 3.82 14.41 -10.17
N GLY A 702 3.25 15.45 -9.56
CA GLY A 702 3.92 16.74 -9.38
C GLY A 702 3.83 17.69 -10.59
N THR A 703 3.49 17.20 -11.79
CA THR A 703 3.36 18.03 -13.00
C THR A 703 1.91 18.41 -13.29
N GLU A 704 1.71 19.31 -14.27
CA GLU A 704 0.39 19.77 -14.74
C GLU A 704 0.47 20.24 -16.19
N ALA A 705 -0.64 20.23 -16.92
CA ALA A 705 -0.75 20.72 -18.29
C ALA A 705 -2.13 21.31 -18.56
N ASP A 706 -2.24 22.15 -19.60
CA ASP A 706 -3.51 22.75 -19.98
C ASP A 706 -4.45 21.73 -20.60
N TYR A 707 -3.93 20.86 -21.45
CA TYR A 707 -4.65 19.77 -22.12
C TYR A 707 -4.07 18.43 -21.73
N VAL A 708 -4.92 17.51 -21.27
CA VAL A 708 -4.48 16.17 -20.85
C VAL A 708 -5.26 15.10 -21.60
N LEU A 709 -4.54 14.18 -22.24
CA LEU A 709 -5.09 13.00 -22.88
C LEU A 709 -4.73 11.79 -22.01
N LEU A 710 -5.70 11.01 -21.57
CA LEU A 710 -5.50 9.77 -20.85
C LEU A 710 -5.87 8.57 -21.73
N LEU A 711 -4.85 7.81 -22.13
CA LEU A 711 -4.97 6.66 -23.01
C LEU A 711 -5.26 5.37 -22.23
N SER A 712 -5.81 4.37 -22.92
CA SER A 712 -5.99 2.99 -22.45
C SER A 712 -6.84 2.85 -21.20
N CYS A 713 -7.93 3.63 -21.09
CA CYS A 713 -8.94 3.43 -20.05
C CYS A 713 -9.85 2.24 -20.42
N ILE A 714 -9.26 1.05 -20.53
CA ILE A 714 -9.94 -0.21 -20.87
C ILE A 714 -9.74 -1.24 -19.75
N SER A 715 -10.60 -2.27 -19.70
CA SER A 715 -10.40 -3.45 -18.84
C SER A 715 -9.32 -4.39 -19.39
N GLY A 716 -8.77 -5.27 -18.55
CA GLY A 716 -7.81 -6.30 -18.93
C GLY A 716 -6.38 -6.05 -18.46
N LYS A 717 -5.47 -6.97 -18.80
CA LYS A 717 -4.08 -6.98 -18.30
C LYS A 717 -3.32 -5.67 -18.53
N ASN A 718 -3.48 -5.07 -19.70
CA ASN A 718 -2.83 -3.79 -20.04
C ASN A 718 -3.79 -2.60 -19.91
N GLY A 719 -4.89 -2.78 -19.21
CA GLY A 719 -5.92 -1.79 -18.98
C GLY A 719 -5.68 -0.90 -17.76
N PHE A 720 -6.73 -0.16 -17.39
CA PHE A 720 -6.74 0.71 -16.23
C PHE A 720 -8.14 0.67 -15.56
N PRO A 721 -8.32 0.00 -14.38
CA PRO A 721 -7.27 -0.59 -13.53
C PRO A 721 -6.54 -1.74 -14.21
N SER A 722 -5.25 -1.89 -13.86
CA SER A 722 -4.45 -2.97 -14.39
C SER A 722 -4.84 -4.30 -13.73
N GLU A 723 -5.17 -5.29 -14.55
CA GLU A 723 -5.40 -6.68 -14.13
C GLU A 723 -4.11 -7.51 -14.18
N ILE A 724 -2.95 -6.89 -14.43
CA ILE A 724 -1.68 -7.59 -14.23
C ILE A 724 -1.65 -8.00 -12.77
N LEU A 725 -1.81 -9.30 -12.54
CA LEU A 725 -1.64 -9.89 -11.22
C LEU A 725 -0.27 -9.46 -10.72
N ASP A 726 -0.27 -8.69 -9.66
CA ASP A 726 0.95 -8.29 -9.00
C ASP A 726 1.76 -9.55 -8.77
N LYS A 727 3.05 -9.45 -8.96
CA LYS A 727 3.97 -10.55 -8.81
C LYS A 727 3.88 -11.01 -7.35
N ARG A 728 2.85 -11.82 -7.00
CA ARG A 728 2.56 -12.33 -5.63
C ARG A 728 3.80 -12.84 -4.91
N VAL A 729 4.83 -13.22 -5.69
CA VAL A 729 6.14 -13.59 -5.15
C VAL A 729 6.84 -12.46 -4.40
N LEU A 730 6.42 -11.20 -4.59
CA LEU A 730 6.94 -10.04 -3.88
C LEU A 730 6.23 -9.76 -2.54
N ASP A 731 5.10 -10.41 -2.26
CA ASP A 731 4.30 -10.14 -1.05
C ASP A 731 5.11 -10.39 0.23
N ILE A 732 6.03 -11.34 0.20
CA ILE A 732 6.89 -11.68 1.33
C ILE A 732 7.79 -10.52 1.78
N VAL A 733 8.12 -9.60 0.87
CA VAL A 733 8.93 -8.41 1.14
C VAL A 733 8.08 -7.12 1.20
N GLN A 734 6.75 -7.26 1.12
CA GLN A 734 5.84 -6.14 1.33
C GLN A 734 5.42 -6.06 2.81
N ASN A 735 5.11 -4.85 3.27
CA ASN A 735 4.42 -4.65 4.54
C ASN A 735 2.93 -4.90 4.30
N THR A 736 2.56 -6.19 4.08
CA THR A 736 1.20 -6.61 3.78
C THR A 736 0.27 -6.31 4.94
N ARG A 737 -0.84 -5.66 4.66
CA ARG A 737 -2.02 -5.61 5.52
C ARG A 737 -3.17 -6.39 4.85
N GLU A 738 -3.90 -7.10 5.65
CA GLU A 738 -4.72 -8.30 5.40
C GLU A 738 -5.91 -8.18 4.44
N ASP A 739 -6.22 -7.02 3.87
CA ASP A 739 -7.43 -6.90 3.06
C ASP A 739 -7.14 -6.64 1.58
N GLY A 740 -7.08 -7.58 0.75
CA GLY A 740 -6.83 -7.47 -0.71
C GLY A 740 -7.51 -6.29 -1.48
N SER A 741 -8.13 -5.34 -0.77
CA SER A 741 -8.70 -4.09 -1.31
C SER A 741 -7.64 -3.06 -1.73
N GLY A 742 -6.42 -3.14 -1.18
CA GLY A 742 -5.38 -2.11 -1.35
C GLY A 742 -4.98 -1.83 -2.80
N LYS A 743 -5.00 -2.84 -3.68
CA LYS A 743 -4.57 -2.68 -5.09
C LYS A 743 -5.55 -1.83 -5.91
N LEU A 744 -6.84 -2.13 -5.82
CA LEU A 744 -7.85 -1.34 -6.55
C LEU A 744 -7.90 0.10 -6.03
N GLU A 745 -7.70 0.28 -4.72
CA GLU A 745 -7.63 1.62 -4.12
C GLU A 745 -6.42 2.41 -4.61
N GLU A 746 -5.25 1.75 -4.78
CA GLU A 746 -4.07 2.40 -5.35
C GLU A 746 -4.28 2.77 -6.83
N GLU A 747 -4.88 1.89 -7.62
CA GLU A 747 -5.25 2.19 -9.01
C GLU A 747 -6.27 3.36 -9.09
N ARG A 748 -7.23 3.48 -8.15
CA ARG A 748 -8.11 4.66 -8.07
C ARG A 748 -7.35 5.94 -7.71
N ARG A 749 -6.37 5.87 -6.78
CA ARG A 749 -5.48 7.02 -6.51
C ARG A 749 -4.68 7.41 -7.75
N LEU A 750 -4.23 6.42 -8.52
CA LEU A 750 -3.52 6.68 -9.77
C LEU A 750 -4.44 7.36 -10.80
N PHE A 751 -5.70 6.93 -10.89
CA PHE A 751 -6.69 7.59 -11.74
C PHE A 751 -7.00 9.01 -11.28
N TYR A 752 -7.16 9.23 -9.96
CA TYR A 752 -7.28 10.56 -9.36
C TYR A 752 -6.09 11.47 -9.74
N VAL A 753 -4.86 10.95 -9.68
CA VAL A 753 -3.67 11.69 -10.10
C VAL A 753 -3.78 12.08 -11.58
N ALA A 754 -4.16 11.15 -12.46
CA ALA A 754 -4.30 11.43 -13.90
C ALA A 754 -5.32 12.54 -14.19
N LEU A 755 -6.51 12.47 -13.59
CA LEU A 755 -7.56 13.49 -13.76
C LEU A 755 -7.08 14.88 -13.30
N THR A 756 -6.39 14.92 -12.15
CA THR A 756 -5.98 16.19 -11.51
C THR A 756 -4.71 16.82 -12.08
N ARG A 757 -4.17 16.30 -13.18
CA ARG A 757 -3.07 16.97 -13.93
C ARG A 757 -3.56 18.09 -14.82
N CYS A 758 -4.85 18.13 -15.13
CA CYS A 758 -5.47 19.00 -16.12
C CYS A 758 -5.84 20.38 -15.55
N LYS A 759 -5.46 21.45 -16.29
CA LYS A 759 -5.85 22.86 -16.01
C LYS A 759 -7.05 23.32 -16.81
N ASN A 760 -7.24 22.80 -18.04
CA ASN A 760 -8.31 23.23 -18.95
C ASN A 760 -9.18 22.06 -19.41
N GLN A 761 -8.71 21.22 -20.35
CA GLN A 761 -9.53 20.20 -20.97
C GLN A 761 -8.92 18.81 -20.82
N LEU A 762 -9.78 17.84 -20.49
CA LEU A 762 -9.41 16.45 -20.25
C LEU A 762 -10.10 15.54 -21.29
N TYR A 763 -9.33 14.64 -21.90
CA TYR A 763 -9.75 13.67 -22.88
C TYR A 763 -9.44 12.26 -22.44
N LEU A 764 -10.44 11.38 -22.37
CA LEU A 764 -10.31 9.98 -21.96
C LEU A 764 -10.56 9.06 -23.15
N PHE A 765 -9.75 7.99 -23.29
CA PHE A 765 -9.86 7.03 -24.39
C PHE A 765 -10.26 5.65 -23.86
N THR A 766 -11.36 5.08 -24.36
CA THR A 766 -11.91 3.78 -23.95
C THR A 766 -12.47 2.97 -25.13
N SER A 767 -12.92 1.74 -24.83
CA SER A 767 -13.63 0.88 -25.80
C SER A 767 -15.05 0.58 -25.29
N SER A 768 -16.02 0.47 -26.19
CA SER A 768 -17.38 0.04 -25.84
C SER A 768 -17.43 -1.42 -25.36
N THR A 769 -16.54 -2.27 -25.87
CA THR A 769 -16.47 -3.71 -25.55
C THR A 769 -15.58 -4.05 -24.35
N GLN A 770 -14.61 -3.16 -24.05
CA GLN A 770 -13.64 -3.35 -22.96
C GLN A 770 -13.55 -2.11 -22.08
N ARG A 771 -14.69 -1.61 -21.65
CA ARG A 771 -14.76 -0.36 -20.88
C ARG A 771 -14.15 -0.52 -19.49
N SER A 772 -13.28 0.45 -19.12
CA SER A 772 -12.68 0.52 -17.78
C SER A 772 -13.74 0.65 -16.68
N GLN A 773 -13.53 -0.01 -15.54
CA GLN A 773 -14.32 0.20 -14.33
C GLN A 773 -14.36 1.68 -13.93
N PHE A 774 -13.25 2.41 -14.03
CA PHE A 774 -13.18 3.82 -13.63
C PHE A 774 -13.99 4.74 -14.54
N ILE A 775 -14.11 4.40 -15.83
CA ILE A 775 -15.00 5.09 -16.76
C ILE A 775 -16.47 4.84 -16.38
N TRP A 776 -16.83 3.63 -15.92
CA TRP A 776 -18.16 3.34 -15.40
C TRP A 776 -18.45 4.12 -14.12
N GLU A 777 -17.52 4.11 -13.17
CA GLU A 777 -17.66 4.81 -11.89
C GLU A 777 -17.84 6.33 -12.06
N THR A 778 -17.18 6.94 -13.06
CA THR A 778 -17.24 8.39 -13.33
C THR A 778 -18.19 8.81 -14.44
N GLN A 779 -19.00 7.90 -14.97
CA GLN A 779 -19.82 8.11 -16.18
C GLN A 779 -20.69 9.39 -16.15
N GLN A 780 -21.24 9.75 -15.01
CA GLN A 780 -22.09 10.94 -14.84
C GLN A 780 -21.37 12.28 -15.08
N TYR A 781 -20.04 12.29 -15.06
CA TYR A 781 -19.21 13.48 -15.29
C TYR A 781 -18.65 13.56 -16.72
N LEU A 782 -18.86 12.53 -17.54
CA LEU A 782 -18.26 12.40 -18.86
C LEU A 782 -19.20 12.88 -19.96
N SER A 783 -18.62 13.56 -20.95
CA SER A 783 -19.32 14.01 -22.16
C SER A 783 -18.84 13.16 -23.34
N PRO A 784 -19.65 12.20 -23.82
CA PRO A 784 -19.30 11.44 -25.02
C PRO A 784 -19.13 12.37 -26.23
N LEU A 785 -17.99 12.26 -26.92
CA LEU A 785 -17.84 12.88 -28.23
C LEU A 785 -18.49 11.93 -29.26
N THR A 786 -19.68 12.27 -29.70
CA THR A 786 -20.24 11.74 -30.98
C THR A 786 -19.37 12.31 -32.11
N GLU A 787 -18.97 11.46 -33.07
CA GLU A 787 -18.18 11.93 -34.21
C GLU A 787 -18.87 13.17 -34.80
N PRO A 788 -18.13 14.26 -35.09
CA PRO A 788 -18.74 15.37 -35.79
C PRO A 788 -19.28 14.82 -37.10
N LYS A 789 -20.60 14.91 -37.31
CA LYS A 789 -21.17 14.78 -38.63
C LYS A 789 -20.40 15.78 -39.49
N HIS A 790 -19.71 15.30 -40.52
CA HIS A 790 -19.09 16.15 -41.52
C HIS A 790 -20.19 17.10 -42.04
N THR A 791 -20.27 18.31 -41.48
CA THR A 791 -20.94 19.40 -42.17
C THR A 791 -20.02 19.78 -43.32
N VAL A 792 -20.26 19.15 -44.45
CA VAL A 792 -19.81 19.67 -45.75
C VAL A 792 -20.40 21.07 -45.84
N VAL A 793 -19.56 22.08 -45.64
CA VAL A 793 -19.91 23.45 -46.07
C VAL A 793 -19.91 23.41 -47.60
N PRO A 794 -21.04 23.69 -48.26
CA PRO A 794 -21.02 23.83 -49.71
C PRO A 794 -20.15 25.05 -50.10
N ALA A 795 -19.40 24.91 -51.17
CA ALA A 795 -18.45 25.86 -51.74
C ALA A 795 -19.03 27.27 -52.00
#